data_91495b343bab202b365772dbe71e51c0
#
_entry.id   91495b343bab202b365772dbe71e51c0
#
_cell.length_a   1.000
_cell.length_b   1.000
_cell.length_c   1.000
_cell.angle_alpha   90.00
_cell.angle_beta   90.00
_cell.angle_gamma   90.00
#
_symmetry.space_group_name_H-M   'P 1'
#
loop_
_entity.id
_entity.type
_entity.pdbx_description
1 polymer ?
#
loop_
_entity_poly.entity_id
_entity_poly.type
_entity_poly.pdbx_seq_one_letter_code
_entity_poly.pdbx_strand_id
1 'polypeptide(L)'
;MQIREVFDRKRFVLLDGGMGTQLQTRGLQPGQKPELAALEMPDTLTAIHADYARAGADILLANTFGANAKKLAGCPCTVEQVVSASIACARSAAAETGALVALDIGPLGELLVPAGTLSFEDAYAEFAQVIRAGAAAGADLVFLETMTDLYELKAAILAAKENCALPVFTSMSFESRGRTFTGCTVESYAVTAVGLGADAVGINCSLGPKEILPFAQRLCRSVPAGVPVFVKPNAGLPNPDGSYNLNAEEFAAEMKAYASIGVSMVGGCCGTTPAFIAKLQQTFAPLVPAEKIPIRRSCLCTPVRFVEVDGITVVGERINPTGKKRLQQALRDGDSAYPCAQAVAQAEAGAQVLDVNAGLPGIDEAATLEHLVKDLQAITDLPLQLDSSNPEALSRALRIYNGKPIVNSVNGEQKTLDTILPLCKKYGAAVVGLALDEHGIPADAEGRFAIAKRIAAAANAAGIPNEDIYIDCLTLTASAQQEGAVQTLEALTRCKKELGVRTVLGVSNISFGLPCRGYLNTTFLTMAMAAGLDLAIMNPNTPEMMAAVRAYRVLTSQDKQSSDYVAAYADVQIQTTQTSKSAATVAEVGAAAPGGDALFEAVRRGLKAEARAAADAALTMREPLDVVNTSLIPALDAVGDGFEKGTVFLPQLLQAATAAQAAFESIKAKIAASGQAQGSKGKIVIATVKGDVHDIGKNIVRVILENYGYDVLDLGRDVAPERVVEAVRQTGAKLVGLSALMTTTVPNMQATIEALHAAGLDCKVMVGGAVLTPDYARNIGADYYCKDAKASADLAKRLLG
;
A
#
# COMPACT_ATOMS: atom_id res chain seq x y z
N MET A 1 34.98 0.86 5.39
CA MET A 1 34.38 1.13 6.72
C MET A 1 33.02 0.46 6.72
N GLN A 2 32.66 -0.32 7.75
CA GLN A 2 31.32 -0.92 7.81
C GLN A 2 30.33 0.14 8.30
N ILE A 3 29.07 0.04 7.87
CA ILE A 3 28.01 1.01 8.24
C ILE A 3 27.86 1.16 9.77
N ARG A 4 28.02 0.08 10.54
CA ARG A 4 27.99 0.12 12.02
C ARG A 4 29.10 0.99 12.59
N GLU A 5 30.29 0.97 12.01
CA GLU A 5 31.42 1.81 12.47
C GLU A 5 31.11 3.30 12.28
N VAL A 6 30.32 3.67 11.26
CA VAL A 6 29.89 5.07 11.06
C VAL A 6 28.96 5.49 12.20
N PHE A 7 27.97 4.66 12.56
CA PHE A 7 27.05 4.94 13.66
C PHE A 7 27.73 4.96 15.02
N ASP A 8 28.75 4.11 15.23
CA ASP A 8 29.50 4.07 16.49
C ASP A 8 30.39 5.31 16.69
N ARG A 9 30.86 5.93 15.60
CA ARG A 9 31.74 7.09 15.60
C ARG A 9 31.04 8.44 15.58
N LYS A 10 29.85 8.50 15.00
CA LYS A 10 29.13 9.75 14.75
C LYS A 10 27.76 9.77 15.44
N ARG A 11 27.43 10.92 16.03
CA ARG A 11 26.11 11.15 16.62
C ARG A 11 25.03 11.31 15.57
N PHE A 12 25.38 11.95 14.45
CA PHE A 12 24.55 12.07 13.26
C PHE A 12 25.33 11.63 12.04
N VAL A 13 24.69 10.86 11.16
CA VAL A 13 25.22 10.49 9.86
C VAL A 13 24.67 11.46 8.82
N LEU A 14 25.53 12.03 8.00
CA LEU A 14 25.16 12.95 6.94
C LEU A 14 25.06 12.20 5.61
N LEU A 15 23.91 12.32 4.97
CA LEU A 15 23.68 11.89 3.61
C LEU A 15 23.98 13.06 2.66
N ASP A 16 24.16 12.78 1.40
CA ASP A 16 24.37 13.81 0.37
C ASP A 16 23.07 14.56 0.01
N GLY A 17 23.09 15.31 -1.10
CA GLY A 17 21.99 16.12 -1.58
C GLY A 17 21.55 15.79 -3.01
N GLY A 18 20.92 16.74 -3.68
CA GLY A 18 20.32 16.58 -5.00
C GLY A 18 21.32 16.34 -6.12
N MET A 19 21.38 15.12 -6.67
CA MET A 19 22.25 14.78 -7.81
C MET A 19 21.74 15.39 -9.12
N GLY A 20 20.47 15.20 -9.45
CA GLY A 20 19.89 15.66 -10.72
C GLY A 20 20.02 17.17 -10.93
N THR A 21 19.73 17.96 -9.89
CA THR A 21 19.88 19.43 -9.92
C THR A 21 21.35 19.84 -10.11
N GLN A 22 22.30 19.13 -9.51
CA GLN A 22 23.72 19.40 -9.68
C GLN A 22 24.22 19.05 -11.10
N LEU A 23 23.75 17.97 -11.68
CA LEU A 23 24.06 17.60 -13.08
C LEU A 23 23.52 18.66 -14.06
N GLN A 24 22.30 19.13 -13.87
CA GLN A 24 21.71 20.18 -14.71
C GLN A 24 22.52 21.48 -14.67
N THR A 25 22.93 21.93 -13.49
CA THR A 25 23.77 23.14 -13.35
C THR A 25 25.16 22.97 -13.97
N ARG A 26 25.60 21.74 -14.24
CA ARG A 26 26.91 21.41 -14.81
C ARG A 26 26.84 20.85 -16.24
N GLY A 27 25.72 21.07 -16.94
CA GLY A 27 25.64 20.85 -18.39
C GLY A 27 24.74 19.71 -18.86
N LEU A 28 24.10 18.93 -17.96
CA LEU A 28 23.09 17.95 -18.35
C LEU A 28 21.90 18.68 -18.98
N GLN A 29 21.57 18.35 -20.22
CA GLN A 29 20.50 19.01 -20.95
C GLN A 29 19.12 18.45 -20.55
N PRO A 30 18.06 19.26 -20.60
CA PRO A 30 16.70 18.78 -20.43
C PRO A 30 16.38 17.61 -21.35
N GLY A 31 15.81 16.53 -20.80
CA GLY A 31 15.45 15.32 -21.54
C GLY A 31 16.56 14.27 -21.67
N GLN A 32 17.79 14.57 -21.24
CA GLN A 32 18.83 13.55 -21.08
C GLN A 32 18.58 12.73 -19.80
N LYS A 33 18.94 11.44 -19.88
CA LYS A 33 18.83 10.54 -18.71
C LYS A 33 20.00 10.80 -17.76
N PRO A 34 19.77 11.23 -16.51
CA PRO A 34 20.84 11.54 -15.57
C PRO A 34 21.81 10.37 -15.34
N GLU A 35 21.31 9.12 -15.38
CA GLU A 35 22.09 7.91 -15.13
C GLU A 35 23.22 7.73 -16.17
N LEU A 36 23.05 8.23 -17.41
CA LEU A 36 24.06 8.15 -18.46
C LEU A 36 25.26 9.07 -18.19
N ALA A 37 25.15 10.04 -17.27
CA ALA A 37 26.25 10.92 -16.91
C ALA A 37 27.50 10.14 -16.43
N ALA A 38 27.33 8.95 -15.86
CA ALA A 38 28.44 8.09 -15.48
C ALA A 38 29.31 7.62 -16.70
N LEU A 39 28.69 7.53 -17.86
CA LEU A 39 29.35 7.12 -19.11
C LEU A 39 29.74 8.33 -19.97
N GLU A 40 28.91 9.36 -20.01
CA GLU A 40 29.06 10.52 -20.90
C GLU A 40 29.86 11.69 -20.27
N MET A 41 29.76 11.84 -18.92
CA MET A 41 30.34 12.96 -18.17
C MET A 41 30.99 12.47 -16.85
N PRO A 42 31.82 11.42 -16.82
CA PRO A 42 32.31 10.76 -15.61
C PRO A 42 33.09 11.71 -14.68
N ASP A 43 33.89 12.63 -15.24
CA ASP A 43 34.66 13.60 -14.47
C ASP A 43 33.71 14.60 -13.74
N THR A 44 32.67 15.04 -14.42
CA THR A 44 31.65 15.94 -13.82
C THR A 44 30.90 15.22 -12.68
N LEU A 45 30.50 13.99 -12.91
CA LEU A 45 29.81 13.20 -11.88
C LEU A 45 30.72 12.95 -10.67
N THR A 46 31.97 12.58 -10.89
CA THR A 46 32.97 12.40 -9.82
C THR A 46 33.18 13.70 -9.04
N ALA A 47 33.26 14.84 -9.71
CA ALA A 47 33.39 16.13 -9.06
C ALA A 47 32.20 16.49 -8.17
N ILE A 48 30.96 16.17 -8.60
CA ILE A 48 29.76 16.38 -7.77
C ILE A 48 29.85 15.54 -6.49
N HIS A 49 30.16 14.25 -6.60
CA HIS A 49 30.31 13.38 -5.44
C HIS A 49 31.43 13.88 -4.49
N ALA A 50 32.56 14.32 -5.05
CA ALA A 50 33.67 14.88 -4.27
C ALA A 50 33.27 16.16 -3.53
N ASP A 51 32.46 17.03 -4.14
CA ASP A 51 31.97 18.23 -3.49
C ASP A 51 31.04 17.89 -2.29
N TYR A 52 30.16 16.90 -2.42
CA TYR A 52 29.35 16.40 -1.31
C TYR A 52 30.20 15.74 -0.21
N ALA A 53 31.19 14.93 -0.58
CA ALA A 53 32.10 14.30 0.37
C ALA A 53 32.88 15.36 1.20
N ARG A 54 33.43 16.37 0.53
CA ARG A 54 34.13 17.51 1.19
C ARG A 54 33.18 18.35 2.03
N ALA A 55 31.90 18.45 1.65
CA ALA A 55 30.88 19.12 2.44
C ALA A 55 30.51 18.36 3.73
N GLY A 56 31.00 17.14 3.88
CA GLY A 56 30.85 16.32 5.09
C GLY A 56 29.84 15.18 4.98
N ALA A 57 29.38 14.84 3.78
CA ALA A 57 28.53 13.64 3.58
C ALA A 57 29.30 12.38 3.96
N ASP A 58 28.70 11.54 4.80
CA ASP A 58 29.23 10.25 5.23
C ASP A 58 28.85 9.13 4.28
N ILE A 59 27.74 9.30 3.56
CA ILE A 59 27.22 8.36 2.58
C ILE A 59 26.92 9.15 1.30
N LEU A 60 27.50 8.68 0.19
CA LEU A 60 27.27 9.22 -1.15
C LEU A 60 26.33 8.26 -1.89
N LEU A 61 25.23 8.76 -2.41
CA LEU A 61 24.32 7.99 -3.26
C LEU A 61 24.83 8.02 -4.69
N ALA A 62 25.18 6.87 -5.24
CA ALA A 62 25.65 6.75 -6.62
C ALA A 62 24.51 7.19 -7.58
N ASN A 63 24.91 7.66 -8.78
CA ASN A 63 23.94 8.15 -9.76
C ASN A 63 23.24 6.98 -10.51
N THR A 64 22.54 6.13 -9.76
CA THR A 64 21.91 4.89 -10.22
C THR A 64 20.38 4.84 -10.00
N PHE A 65 19.78 5.96 -9.59
CA PHE A 65 18.35 6.06 -9.23
C PHE A 65 17.39 5.45 -10.26
N GLY A 66 17.62 5.69 -11.55
CA GLY A 66 16.81 5.15 -12.64
C GLY A 66 17.55 4.10 -13.49
N ALA A 67 18.64 3.50 -13.01
CA ALA A 67 19.47 2.58 -13.77
C ALA A 67 18.89 1.16 -13.86
N ASN A 68 17.61 1.03 -14.25
CA ASN A 68 16.95 -0.26 -14.52
C ASN A 68 16.73 -0.48 -16.02
N ALA A 69 16.49 -1.73 -16.43
CA ALA A 69 16.38 -2.09 -17.84
C ALA A 69 15.25 -1.35 -18.56
N LYS A 70 14.13 -1.11 -17.88
CA LYS A 70 12.97 -0.39 -18.46
C LYS A 70 13.30 1.07 -18.77
N LYS A 71 13.90 1.78 -17.81
CA LYS A 71 14.28 3.19 -17.99
C LYS A 71 15.46 3.35 -18.94
N LEU A 72 16.36 2.37 -19.04
CA LEU A 72 17.47 2.36 -19.98
C LEU A 72 17.12 1.78 -21.37
N ALA A 73 15.88 1.35 -21.58
CA ALA A 73 15.43 0.85 -22.87
C ALA A 73 15.74 1.85 -24.01
N GLY A 74 16.31 1.34 -25.11
CA GLY A 74 16.74 2.15 -26.25
C GLY A 74 18.08 2.88 -26.08
N CYS A 75 18.75 2.79 -24.92
CA CYS A 75 20.10 3.30 -24.73
C CYS A 75 21.15 2.28 -25.20
N PRO A 76 22.32 2.73 -25.70
CA PRO A 76 23.40 1.84 -26.19
C PRO A 76 24.26 1.31 -25.02
N CYS A 77 23.67 1.02 -23.86
CA CYS A 77 24.38 0.56 -22.67
C CYS A 77 23.51 -0.44 -21.87
N THR A 78 24.16 -1.26 -21.05
CA THR A 78 23.48 -2.19 -20.15
C THR A 78 23.36 -1.60 -18.75
N VAL A 79 22.46 -2.16 -17.93
CA VAL A 79 22.31 -1.83 -16.51
C VAL A 79 23.65 -1.95 -15.79
N GLU A 80 24.37 -3.04 -16.03
CA GLU A 80 25.65 -3.34 -15.38
C GLU A 80 26.73 -2.29 -15.73
N GLN A 81 26.76 -1.81 -16.98
CA GLN A 81 27.70 -0.78 -17.40
C GLN A 81 27.43 0.56 -16.69
N VAL A 82 26.17 0.98 -16.65
CA VAL A 82 25.77 2.25 -15.99
C VAL A 82 26.01 2.17 -14.48
N VAL A 83 25.58 1.09 -13.84
CA VAL A 83 25.74 0.90 -12.39
C VAL A 83 27.22 0.84 -12.01
N SER A 84 28.03 0.05 -12.74
CA SER A 84 29.47 -0.06 -12.42
C SER A 84 30.20 1.27 -12.59
N ALA A 85 29.90 2.02 -13.66
CA ALA A 85 30.51 3.33 -13.89
C ALA A 85 30.10 4.36 -12.82
N SER A 86 28.81 4.37 -12.43
CA SER A 86 28.30 5.27 -11.38
C SER A 86 28.93 4.98 -10.01
N ILE A 87 29.02 3.71 -9.64
CA ILE A 87 29.69 3.29 -8.39
C ILE A 87 31.18 3.67 -8.44
N ALA A 88 31.87 3.48 -9.57
CA ALA A 88 33.28 3.84 -9.72
C ALA A 88 33.50 5.36 -9.55
N CYS A 89 32.67 6.22 -10.11
CA CYS A 89 32.71 7.66 -9.91
C CYS A 89 32.55 8.04 -8.43
N ALA A 90 31.54 7.48 -7.76
CA ALA A 90 31.30 7.74 -6.34
C ALA A 90 32.45 7.21 -5.45
N ARG A 91 32.99 6.03 -5.75
CA ARG A 91 34.18 5.46 -5.04
C ARG A 91 35.42 6.32 -5.19
N SER A 92 35.68 6.85 -6.40
CA SER A 92 36.78 7.76 -6.64
C SER A 92 36.68 9.02 -5.78
N ALA A 93 35.50 9.60 -5.68
CA ALA A 93 35.23 10.75 -4.84
C ALA A 93 35.32 10.42 -3.33
N ALA A 94 34.84 9.27 -2.93
CA ALA A 94 34.86 8.82 -1.52
C ALA A 94 36.26 8.52 -0.98
N ALA A 95 37.23 8.28 -1.85
CA ALA A 95 38.61 7.92 -1.45
C ALA A 95 39.30 8.99 -0.60
N GLU A 96 38.97 10.28 -0.78
CA GLU A 96 39.55 11.39 -0.01
C GLU A 96 39.03 11.45 1.43
N THR A 97 37.76 11.10 1.66
CA THR A 97 37.08 11.31 2.94
C THR A 97 36.76 10.02 3.68
N GLY A 98 36.79 8.89 2.99
CA GLY A 98 36.36 7.59 3.50
C GLY A 98 34.83 7.46 3.59
N ALA A 99 34.06 8.27 2.89
CA ALA A 99 32.61 8.16 2.80
C ALA A 99 32.19 6.79 2.24
N LEU A 100 31.04 6.28 2.67
CA LEU A 100 30.42 5.07 2.12
C LEU A 100 29.73 5.39 0.79
N VAL A 101 29.64 4.39 -0.09
CA VAL A 101 28.93 4.50 -1.36
C VAL A 101 27.69 3.63 -1.35
N ALA A 102 26.53 4.26 -1.48
CA ALA A 102 25.24 3.61 -1.59
C ALA A 102 24.87 3.34 -3.05
N LEU A 103 24.37 2.14 -3.34
CA LEU A 103 23.65 1.86 -4.57
C LEU A 103 22.27 2.51 -4.43
N ASP A 104 22.03 3.59 -5.14
CA ASP A 104 20.77 4.35 -5.12
C ASP A 104 19.77 3.78 -6.11
N ILE A 105 18.55 3.46 -5.65
CA ILE A 105 17.51 2.84 -6.47
C ILE A 105 16.18 3.54 -6.20
N GLY A 106 15.62 4.14 -7.25
CA GLY A 106 14.30 4.74 -7.24
C GLY A 106 13.19 3.81 -7.77
N PRO A 107 11.94 4.28 -7.82
CA PRO A 107 10.81 3.56 -8.38
C PRO A 107 11.02 3.17 -9.84
N LEU A 108 10.43 2.05 -10.27
CA LEU A 108 10.48 1.58 -11.67
C LEU A 108 9.69 2.49 -12.63
N GLY A 109 8.71 3.24 -12.10
CA GLY A 109 7.86 4.15 -12.87
C GLY A 109 6.57 3.51 -13.41
N GLU A 110 6.29 2.29 -13.01
CA GLU A 110 5.05 1.57 -13.32
C GLU A 110 4.44 1.00 -12.03
N LEU A 111 3.10 1.05 -11.90
CA LEU A 111 2.44 0.39 -10.78
C LEU A 111 2.36 -1.12 -10.97
N LEU A 112 2.42 -1.84 -9.86
CA LEU A 112 2.23 -3.28 -9.85
C LEU A 112 0.73 -3.64 -9.97
N VAL A 113 0.44 -4.82 -10.52
CA VAL A 113 -0.91 -5.40 -10.53
C VAL A 113 -1.43 -5.51 -9.09
N PRO A 114 -2.69 -5.14 -8.78
CA PRO A 114 -3.79 -4.83 -9.71
C PRO A 114 -3.90 -3.33 -10.07
N ALA A 115 -3.14 -2.45 -9.47
CA ALA A 115 -3.21 -1.01 -9.72
C ALA A 115 -2.55 -0.59 -11.06
N GLY A 116 -1.65 -1.40 -11.58
CA GLY A 116 -0.95 -1.22 -12.85
C GLY A 116 -0.83 -2.52 -13.63
N THR A 117 0.21 -2.60 -14.46
CA THR A 117 0.43 -3.72 -15.40
C THR A 117 1.62 -4.59 -15.04
N LEU A 118 2.51 -4.12 -14.14
CA LEU A 118 3.74 -4.82 -13.78
C LEU A 118 3.46 -5.94 -12.78
N SER A 119 3.91 -7.17 -13.04
CA SER A 119 3.79 -8.23 -12.06
C SER A 119 4.79 -8.04 -10.90
N PHE A 120 4.49 -8.62 -9.74
CA PHE A 120 5.41 -8.56 -8.59
C PHE A 120 6.77 -9.20 -8.90
N GLU A 121 6.78 -10.32 -9.62
CA GLU A 121 8.00 -11.04 -9.95
C GLU A 121 8.83 -10.30 -11.03
N ASP A 122 8.18 -9.62 -11.98
CA ASP A 122 8.90 -8.77 -12.94
C ASP A 122 9.54 -7.56 -12.24
N ALA A 123 8.81 -6.91 -11.32
CA ALA A 123 9.37 -5.84 -10.50
C ALA A 123 10.56 -6.33 -9.66
N TYR A 124 10.41 -7.49 -9.00
CA TYR A 124 11.49 -8.14 -8.26
C TYR A 124 12.72 -8.40 -9.15
N ALA A 125 12.52 -8.93 -10.36
CA ALA A 125 13.60 -9.26 -11.28
C ALA A 125 14.37 -8.00 -11.73
N GLU A 126 13.67 -6.91 -12.04
CA GLU A 126 14.27 -5.61 -12.38
C GLU A 126 15.14 -5.08 -11.22
N PHE A 127 14.62 -5.06 -9.99
CA PHE A 127 15.40 -4.66 -8.82
C PHE A 127 16.59 -5.58 -8.57
N ALA A 128 16.41 -6.89 -8.67
CA ALA A 128 17.46 -7.87 -8.44
C ALA A 128 18.62 -7.71 -9.43
N GLN A 129 18.36 -7.33 -10.70
CA GLN A 129 19.41 -7.05 -11.67
C GLN A 129 20.28 -5.86 -11.23
N VAL A 130 19.66 -4.74 -10.88
CA VAL A 130 20.37 -3.53 -10.42
C VAL A 130 21.17 -3.81 -9.15
N ILE A 131 20.57 -4.53 -8.19
CA ILE A 131 21.19 -4.86 -6.90
C ILE A 131 22.41 -5.76 -7.08
N ARG A 132 22.31 -6.81 -7.91
CA ARG A 132 23.46 -7.67 -8.22
C ARG A 132 24.59 -6.89 -8.88
N ALA A 133 24.26 -6.00 -9.83
CA ALA A 133 25.26 -5.15 -10.49
C ALA A 133 25.95 -4.22 -9.47
N GLY A 134 25.20 -3.56 -8.60
CA GLY A 134 25.75 -2.66 -7.58
C GLY A 134 26.60 -3.37 -6.52
N ALA A 135 26.15 -4.53 -6.05
CA ALA A 135 26.94 -5.35 -5.13
C ALA A 135 28.26 -5.84 -5.76
N ALA A 136 28.23 -6.27 -7.02
CA ALA A 136 29.41 -6.67 -7.78
C ALA A 136 30.36 -5.49 -8.03
N ALA A 137 29.84 -4.28 -8.24
CA ALA A 137 30.61 -3.05 -8.41
C ALA A 137 31.20 -2.51 -7.09
N GLY A 138 30.85 -3.11 -5.94
CA GLY A 138 31.41 -2.79 -4.63
C GLY A 138 30.68 -1.66 -3.88
N ALA A 139 29.38 -1.53 -4.02
CA ALA A 139 28.57 -0.67 -3.14
C ALA A 139 28.68 -1.14 -1.69
N ASP A 140 28.57 -0.21 -0.70
CA ASP A 140 28.61 -0.53 0.72
C ASP A 140 27.22 -0.83 1.29
N LEU A 141 26.15 -0.31 0.68
CA LEU A 141 24.75 -0.51 1.06
C LEU A 141 23.83 -0.29 -0.15
N VAL A 142 22.62 -0.80 -0.03
CA VAL A 142 21.51 -0.54 -0.94
C VAL A 142 20.63 0.56 -0.36
N PHE A 143 20.31 1.58 -1.15
CA PHE A 143 19.46 2.70 -0.74
C PHE A 143 18.24 2.76 -1.68
N LEU A 144 17.08 2.34 -1.19
CA LEU A 144 15.82 2.35 -1.91
C LEU A 144 15.09 3.66 -1.56
N GLU A 145 15.12 4.67 -2.45
CA GLU A 145 14.57 5.97 -2.09
C GLU A 145 13.41 6.44 -2.98
N THR A 146 12.67 7.40 -2.46
CA THR A 146 11.56 8.08 -3.16
C THR A 146 10.44 7.13 -3.58
N MET A 147 10.30 6.01 -2.88
CA MET A 147 9.25 5.05 -3.18
C MET A 147 7.87 5.64 -2.86
N THR A 148 6.90 5.40 -3.71
CA THR A 148 5.51 5.89 -3.57
C THR A 148 4.51 4.78 -3.39
N ASP A 149 4.92 3.54 -3.65
CA ASP A 149 4.11 2.33 -3.53
C ASP A 149 4.77 1.34 -2.57
N LEU A 150 4.01 0.87 -1.56
CA LEU A 150 4.53 -0.08 -0.57
C LEU A 150 4.75 -1.47 -1.17
N TYR A 151 3.98 -1.84 -2.19
CA TYR A 151 4.10 -3.14 -2.84
C TYR A 151 5.37 -3.21 -3.70
N GLU A 152 5.67 -2.13 -4.42
CA GLU A 152 6.91 -1.97 -5.16
C GLU A 152 8.11 -1.98 -4.20
N LEU A 153 8.04 -1.22 -3.09
CA LEU A 153 9.08 -1.21 -2.07
C LEU A 153 9.32 -2.61 -1.48
N LYS A 154 8.28 -3.40 -1.25
CA LYS A 154 8.41 -4.79 -0.80
C LYS A 154 9.18 -5.64 -1.80
N ALA A 155 8.88 -5.54 -3.10
CA ALA A 155 9.62 -6.26 -4.14
C ALA A 155 11.10 -5.88 -4.13
N ALA A 156 11.42 -4.59 -3.97
CA ALA A 156 12.79 -4.07 -3.90
C ALA A 156 13.53 -4.56 -2.65
N ILE A 157 12.89 -4.55 -1.45
CA ILE A 157 13.50 -5.05 -0.22
C ILE A 157 13.80 -6.55 -0.34
N LEU A 158 12.84 -7.35 -0.81
CA LEU A 158 13.03 -8.79 -1.00
C LEU A 158 14.13 -9.06 -2.03
N ALA A 159 14.17 -8.30 -3.12
CA ALA A 159 15.25 -8.40 -4.10
C ALA A 159 16.61 -8.13 -3.46
N ALA A 160 16.74 -7.12 -2.61
CA ALA A 160 17.98 -6.82 -1.91
C ALA A 160 18.38 -7.92 -0.92
N LYS A 161 17.46 -8.33 -0.05
CA LYS A 161 17.74 -9.35 0.99
C LYS A 161 18.00 -10.76 0.43
N GLU A 162 17.48 -11.07 -0.76
CA GLU A 162 17.68 -12.39 -1.41
C GLU A 162 18.89 -12.43 -2.36
N ASN A 163 19.41 -11.27 -2.81
CA ASN A 163 20.50 -11.22 -3.82
C ASN A 163 21.84 -10.64 -3.31
N CYS A 164 21.87 -10.02 -2.13
CA CYS A 164 23.12 -9.54 -1.53
C CYS A 164 23.08 -9.54 0.00
N ALA A 165 24.24 -9.37 0.62
CA ALA A 165 24.39 -9.25 2.07
C ALA A 165 24.54 -7.79 2.54
N LEU A 166 24.32 -6.82 1.66
CA LEU A 166 24.49 -5.40 1.98
C LEU A 166 23.34 -4.92 2.88
N PRO A 167 23.60 -3.94 3.76
CA PRO A 167 22.55 -3.24 4.49
C PRO A 167 21.56 -2.58 3.52
N VAL A 168 20.26 -2.56 3.88
CA VAL A 168 19.19 -2.01 3.06
C VAL A 168 18.54 -0.84 3.78
N PHE A 169 18.70 0.35 3.22
CA PHE A 169 18.03 1.57 3.68
C PHE A 169 16.86 1.86 2.77
N THR A 170 15.75 2.30 3.33
CA THR A 170 14.53 2.54 2.56
C THR A 170 13.91 3.89 2.90
N SER A 171 13.33 4.58 1.93
CA SER A 171 12.48 5.75 2.16
C SER A 171 11.28 5.80 1.24
N MET A 172 10.23 6.42 1.74
CA MET A 172 9.06 6.74 0.95
C MET A 172 8.86 8.25 0.88
N SER A 173 8.21 8.66 -0.20
CA SER A 173 7.82 10.05 -0.45
C SER A 173 6.35 10.25 -0.12
N PHE A 174 6.07 11.19 0.79
CA PHE A 174 4.71 11.47 1.28
C PHE A 174 4.21 12.82 0.77
N GLU A 175 2.92 12.89 0.44
CA GLU A 175 2.23 14.11 0.11
C GLU A 175 1.82 14.89 1.38
N SER A 176 1.37 16.12 1.23
CA SER A 176 1.00 17.01 2.34
C SER A 176 -0.03 16.44 3.33
N ARG A 177 -0.84 15.47 2.90
CA ARG A 177 -1.81 14.76 3.75
C ARG A 177 -1.18 13.62 4.58
N GLY A 178 0.13 13.37 4.46
CA GLY A 178 0.85 12.31 5.17
C GLY A 178 0.55 10.90 4.67
N ARG A 179 0.24 10.78 3.40
CA ARG A 179 0.12 9.53 2.64
C ARG A 179 0.96 9.63 1.38
N THR A 180 1.40 8.48 0.86
CA THR A 180 2.04 8.42 -0.46
C THR A 180 1.00 8.57 -1.57
N PHE A 181 1.46 8.68 -2.81
CA PHE A 181 0.59 8.74 -3.98
C PHE A 181 -0.40 7.55 -4.06
N THR A 182 0.02 6.33 -3.70
CA THR A 182 -0.86 5.15 -3.65
C THR A 182 -1.67 5.03 -2.36
N GLY A 183 -1.55 6.00 -1.45
CA GLY A 183 -2.31 6.05 -0.20
C GLY A 183 -1.65 5.43 1.02
N CYS A 184 -0.39 4.95 0.91
CA CYS A 184 0.31 4.31 2.03
C CYS A 184 0.49 5.27 3.20
N THR A 185 0.24 4.77 4.42
CA THR A 185 0.45 5.52 5.66
C THR A 185 1.90 5.40 6.15
N VAL A 186 2.33 6.36 6.97
CA VAL A 186 3.66 6.31 7.60
C VAL A 186 3.82 5.06 8.48
N GLU A 187 2.78 4.69 9.21
CA GLU A 187 2.79 3.53 10.11
C GLU A 187 2.85 2.21 9.33
N SER A 188 2.05 2.07 8.26
CA SER A 188 2.08 0.87 7.40
C SER A 188 3.44 0.68 6.74
N TYR A 189 4.04 1.77 6.24
CA TYR A 189 5.41 1.74 5.72
C TYR A 189 6.40 1.29 6.79
N ALA A 190 6.38 1.94 7.96
CA ALA A 190 7.33 1.67 9.05
C ALA A 190 7.35 0.20 9.44
N VAL A 191 6.17 -0.37 9.76
CA VAL A 191 6.10 -1.76 10.27
C VAL A 191 6.39 -2.78 9.17
N THR A 192 6.02 -2.49 7.92
CA THR A 192 6.27 -3.38 6.79
C THR A 192 7.75 -3.40 6.41
N ALA A 193 8.38 -2.23 6.25
CA ALA A 193 9.79 -2.14 5.85
C ALA A 193 10.72 -2.77 6.92
N VAL A 194 10.48 -2.46 8.20
CA VAL A 194 11.24 -3.04 9.32
C VAL A 194 10.98 -4.55 9.43
N GLY A 195 9.73 -4.98 9.29
CA GLY A 195 9.37 -6.40 9.30
C GLY A 195 10.10 -7.20 8.21
N LEU A 196 10.25 -6.64 7.00
CA LEU A 196 11.00 -7.20 5.88
C LEU A 196 12.52 -7.12 6.05
N GLY A 197 13.01 -6.51 7.12
CA GLY A 197 14.43 -6.44 7.46
C GLY A 197 15.17 -5.24 6.89
N ALA A 198 14.50 -4.11 6.62
CA ALA A 198 15.18 -2.86 6.34
C ALA A 198 16.06 -2.46 7.54
N ASP A 199 17.33 -2.09 7.27
CA ASP A 199 18.32 -1.74 8.29
C ASP A 199 18.18 -0.28 8.73
N ALA A 200 17.59 0.59 7.89
CA ALA A 200 17.18 1.95 8.22
C ALA A 200 15.95 2.34 7.41
N VAL A 201 15.14 3.25 7.96
CA VAL A 201 13.94 3.76 7.28
C VAL A 201 13.91 5.27 7.28
N GLY A 202 13.31 5.89 6.28
CA GLY A 202 13.31 7.34 6.18
C GLY A 202 12.17 7.92 5.34
N ILE A 203 12.22 9.24 5.22
CA ILE A 203 11.32 10.04 4.38
C ILE A 203 12.18 10.96 3.54
N ASN A 204 11.92 11.03 2.23
CA ASN A 204 12.64 11.93 1.35
C ASN A 204 11.73 12.54 0.29
N CYS A 205 12.22 13.62 -0.33
CA CYS A 205 11.60 14.31 -1.47
C CYS A 205 10.19 14.90 -1.17
N SER A 206 9.48 15.33 -2.20
CA SER A 206 8.14 15.94 -2.27
C SER A 206 7.98 17.26 -1.50
N LEU A 207 8.41 17.31 -0.25
CA LEU A 207 8.11 18.39 0.69
C LEU A 207 9.40 18.96 1.30
N GLY A 208 9.26 20.14 1.94
CA GLY A 208 10.33 20.78 2.71
C GLY A 208 10.44 20.25 4.14
N PRO A 209 11.45 20.75 4.91
CA PRO A 209 11.71 20.26 6.26
C PRO A 209 10.53 20.41 7.23
N LYS A 210 9.82 21.53 7.18
CA LYS A 210 8.68 21.79 8.08
C LYS A 210 7.52 20.84 7.84
N GLU A 211 7.21 20.60 6.57
CA GLU A 211 6.07 19.78 6.16
C GLU A 211 6.31 18.29 6.47
N ILE A 212 7.57 17.82 6.37
CA ILE A 212 7.93 16.42 6.67
C ILE A 212 8.00 16.15 8.18
N LEU A 213 8.27 17.15 9.01
CA LEU A 213 8.51 16.97 10.46
C LEU A 213 7.42 16.16 11.18
N PRO A 214 6.11 16.42 11.00
CA PRO A 214 5.06 15.62 11.63
C PRO A 214 5.09 14.14 11.21
N PHE A 215 5.45 13.86 9.96
CA PHE A 215 5.53 12.48 9.43
C PHE A 215 6.76 11.75 9.99
N ALA A 216 7.89 12.44 10.09
CA ALA A 216 9.09 11.91 10.73
C ALA A 216 8.86 11.60 12.21
N GLN A 217 8.07 12.40 12.93
CA GLN A 217 7.67 12.11 14.32
C GLN A 217 6.85 10.81 14.41
N ARG A 218 5.89 10.61 13.48
CA ARG A 218 5.10 9.37 13.39
C ARG A 218 5.99 8.19 13.07
N LEU A 219 6.93 8.34 12.12
CA LEU A 219 7.89 7.30 11.75
C LEU A 219 8.76 6.89 12.94
N CYS A 220 9.36 7.86 13.65
CA CYS A 220 10.20 7.60 14.84
C CYS A 220 9.45 6.85 15.94
N ARG A 221 8.15 7.10 16.11
CA ARG A 221 7.29 6.39 17.08
C ARG A 221 6.90 4.98 16.64
N SER A 222 6.93 4.71 15.32
CA SER A 222 6.47 3.45 14.75
C SER A 222 7.57 2.42 14.52
N VAL A 223 8.85 2.82 14.65
CA VAL A 223 9.98 1.91 14.45
C VAL A 223 10.71 1.59 15.75
N PRO A 224 11.29 0.38 15.90
CA PRO A 224 12.08 0.00 17.09
C PRO A 224 13.22 0.99 17.37
N ALA A 225 13.61 1.14 18.63
CA ALA A 225 14.68 2.05 19.05
C ALA A 225 15.99 1.81 18.29
N GLY A 226 16.35 0.55 18.04
CA GLY A 226 17.58 0.17 17.35
C GLY A 226 17.61 0.39 15.83
N VAL A 227 16.47 0.75 15.19
CA VAL A 227 16.42 1.00 13.74
C VAL A 227 16.65 2.48 13.47
N PRO A 228 17.74 2.89 12.78
CA PRO A 228 17.99 4.29 12.45
C PRO A 228 16.86 4.90 11.58
N VAL A 229 16.59 6.19 11.80
CA VAL A 229 15.64 6.96 10.98
C VAL A 229 16.38 8.09 10.29
N PHE A 230 16.12 8.27 8.99
CA PHE A 230 16.71 9.34 8.21
C PHE A 230 15.65 10.24 7.54
N VAL A 231 16.06 11.47 7.23
CA VAL A 231 15.23 12.44 6.51
C VAL A 231 16.06 13.19 5.48
N LYS A 232 15.59 13.22 4.22
CA LYS A 232 16.20 13.96 3.09
C LYS A 232 15.13 14.86 2.42
N PRO A 233 14.75 16.02 3.00
CA PRO A 233 13.76 16.90 2.40
C PRO A 233 14.30 17.61 1.14
N ASN A 234 13.39 18.16 0.35
CA ASN A 234 13.74 19.15 -0.67
C ASN A 234 14.19 20.47 -0.02
N ALA A 235 14.87 21.32 -0.77
CA ALA A 235 15.24 22.67 -0.32
C ALA A 235 14.00 23.60 -0.18
N GLY A 236 12.97 23.09 0.48
CA GLY A 236 11.63 23.68 0.57
C GLY A 236 10.71 23.23 -0.56
N LEU A 237 9.70 24.03 -0.87
CA LEU A 237 8.77 23.76 -1.97
C LEU A 237 9.30 24.32 -3.30
N PRO A 238 9.04 23.67 -4.44
CA PRO A 238 9.46 24.19 -5.74
C PRO A 238 8.68 25.46 -6.10
N ASN A 239 9.40 26.45 -6.59
CA ASN A 239 8.83 27.64 -7.19
C ASN A 239 8.37 27.39 -8.64
N PRO A 240 7.54 28.28 -9.23
CA PRO A 240 7.10 28.12 -10.62
C PRO A 240 8.23 28.10 -11.66
N ASP A 241 9.37 28.67 -11.35
CA ASP A 241 10.57 28.69 -12.21
C ASP A 241 11.47 27.44 -12.03
N GLY A 242 11.04 26.49 -11.19
CA GLY A 242 11.81 25.27 -10.88
C GLY A 242 12.90 25.47 -9.82
N SER A 243 13.09 26.67 -9.29
CA SER A 243 13.95 26.91 -8.13
C SER A 243 13.26 26.47 -6.84
N TYR A 244 14.01 26.44 -5.73
CA TYR A 244 13.49 26.08 -4.41
C TYR A 244 13.56 27.29 -3.47
N ASN A 245 12.61 27.37 -2.53
CA ASN A 245 12.39 28.59 -1.74
C ASN A 245 13.27 28.73 -0.49
N LEU A 246 14.02 27.70 -0.08
CA LEU A 246 14.91 27.76 1.08
C LEU A 246 16.38 27.88 0.64
N ASN A 247 17.12 28.75 1.34
CA ASN A 247 18.57 28.75 1.28
C ASN A 247 19.19 27.76 2.32
N ALA A 248 20.51 27.59 2.31
CA ALA A 248 21.19 26.60 3.16
C ALA A 248 21.05 26.89 4.67
N GLU A 249 21.03 28.18 5.06
CA GLU A 249 20.84 28.62 6.45
C GLU A 249 19.44 28.31 6.97
N GLU A 250 18.42 28.68 6.21
CA GLU A 250 17.02 28.44 6.54
C GLU A 250 16.72 26.94 6.61
N PHE A 251 17.18 26.19 5.61
CA PHE A 251 17.05 24.73 5.56
C PHE A 251 17.66 24.07 6.81
N ALA A 252 18.92 24.39 7.14
CA ALA A 252 19.59 23.80 8.29
C ALA A 252 18.94 24.21 9.63
N ALA A 253 18.43 25.43 9.72
CA ALA A 253 17.68 25.88 10.89
C ALA A 253 16.39 25.08 11.11
N GLU A 254 15.63 24.81 10.04
CA GLU A 254 14.44 23.98 10.10
C GLU A 254 14.77 22.51 10.40
N MET A 255 15.84 21.96 9.79
CA MET A 255 16.31 20.61 10.02
C MET A 255 16.72 20.34 11.48
N LYS A 256 17.09 21.34 12.24
CA LYS A 256 17.51 21.21 13.65
C LYS A 256 16.45 20.52 14.53
N ALA A 257 15.16 20.72 14.22
CA ALA A 257 14.06 20.11 14.97
C ALA A 257 14.09 18.57 14.95
N TYR A 258 14.66 17.97 13.91
CA TYR A 258 14.73 16.50 13.76
C TYR A 258 15.62 15.82 14.82
N ALA A 259 16.61 16.53 15.38
CA ALA A 259 17.42 16.00 16.46
C ALA A 259 16.60 15.69 17.72
N SER A 260 15.53 16.45 17.98
CA SER A 260 14.68 16.30 19.16
C SER A 260 13.66 15.16 19.08
N ILE A 261 13.50 14.54 17.92
CA ILE A 261 12.51 13.45 17.68
C ILE A 261 13.14 12.09 17.44
N GLY A 262 14.49 11.98 17.52
CA GLY A 262 15.20 10.73 17.37
C GLY A 262 15.62 10.37 15.94
N VAL A 263 15.58 11.30 15.01
CA VAL A 263 16.22 11.16 13.69
C VAL A 263 17.73 11.16 13.90
N SER A 264 18.43 10.17 13.32
CA SER A 264 19.89 9.99 13.48
C SER A 264 20.68 10.20 12.18
N MET A 265 20.01 10.33 11.05
CA MET A 265 20.63 10.63 9.77
C MET A 265 19.87 11.76 9.05
N VAL A 266 20.58 12.70 8.47
CA VAL A 266 20.03 13.86 7.80
C VAL A 266 20.77 14.12 6.48
N GLY A 267 20.06 14.58 5.48
CA GLY A 267 20.60 14.97 4.18
C GLY A 267 19.64 15.88 3.45
N GLY A 268 19.80 15.98 2.15
CA GLY A 268 18.91 16.74 1.29
C GLY A 268 18.46 15.93 0.07
N CYS A 269 17.42 16.41 -0.60
CA CYS A 269 16.95 15.90 -1.87
C CYS A 269 16.95 17.02 -2.92
N CYS A 270 15.93 17.16 -3.73
CA CYS A 270 15.88 18.14 -4.82
C CYS A 270 16.16 19.59 -4.34
N GLY A 271 16.92 20.33 -5.12
CA GLY A 271 17.31 21.73 -4.84
C GLY A 271 18.45 21.89 -3.82
N THR A 272 18.84 20.85 -3.07
CA THR A 272 19.96 20.94 -2.13
C THR A 272 21.30 20.80 -2.86
N THR A 273 22.33 21.49 -2.37
CA THR A 273 23.69 21.56 -2.93
C THR A 273 24.72 21.19 -1.86
N PRO A 274 26.00 21.03 -2.21
CA PRO A 274 27.08 20.83 -1.22
C PRO A 274 27.07 21.88 -0.09
N ALA A 275 26.68 23.14 -0.38
CA ALA A 275 26.55 24.19 0.65
C ALA A 275 25.50 23.86 1.73
N PHE A 276 24.40 23.22 1.36
CA PHE A 276 23.36 22.74 2.30
C PHE A 276 23.93 21.67 3.23
N ILE A 277 24.66 20.72 2.69
CA ILE A 277 25.26 19.62 3.47
C ILE A 277 26.34 20.17 4.42
N ALA A 278 27.19 21.08 3.94
CA ALA A 278 28.17 21.75 4.80
C ALA A 278 27.50 22.52 5.96
N LYS A 279 26.35 23.13 5.68
CA LYS A 279 25.58 23.83 6.72
C LYS A 279 24.90 22.87 7.69
N LEU A 280 24.38 21.74 7.22
CA LEU A 280 23.89 20.67 8.08
C LEU A 280 25.01 20.13 8.98
N GLN A 281 26.20 19.88 8.45
CA GLN A 281 27.36 19.44 9.25
C GLN A 281 27.62 20.40 10.41
N GLN A 282 27.71 21.71 10.14
CA GLN A 282 27.92 22.73 11.17
C GLN A 282 26.79 22.73 12.21
N THR A 283 25.55 22.63 11.77
CA THR A 283 24.36 22.72 12.61
C THR A 283 24.22 21.50 13.52
N PHE A 284 24.49 20.29 13.01
CA PHE A 284 24.30 19.04 13.73
C PHE A 284 25.54 18.60 14.55
N ALA A 285 26.75 19.12 14.28
CA ALA A 285 27.98 18.81 15.00
C ALA A 285 27.86 18.94 16.53
N PRO A 286 27.23 19.99 17.11
CA PRO A 286 27.07 20.12 18.56
C PRO A 286 25.87 19.34 19.12
N LEU A 287 24.99 18.79 18.28
CA LEU A 287 23.75 18.15 18.69
C LEU A 287 23.94 16.67 19.03
N VAL A 288 23.01 16.13 19.80
CA VAL A 288 22.86 14.71 20.08
C VAL A 288 21.44 14.33 19.69
N PRO A 289 21.21 13.26 18.93
CA PRO A 289 19.87 12.80 18.65
C PRO A 289 19.18 12.40 19.95
N ALA A 290 17.91 12.83 20.09
CA ALA A 290 17.10 12.35 21.22
C ALA A 290 16.90 10.83 21.09
N GLU A 291 16.78 10.17 22.22
CA GLU A 291 16.40 8.76 22.24
C GLU A 291 14.99 8.59 21.67
N LYS A 292 14.82 7.66 20.73
CA LYS A 292 13.50 7.30 20.24
C LYS A 292 12.73 6.55 21.31
N ILE A 293 11.50 6.97 21.53
CA ILE A 293 10.57 6.26 22.40
C ILE A 293 9.51 5.60 21.50
N PRO A 294 9.78 4.38 21.00
CA PRO A 294 8.83 3.69 20.14
C PRO A 294 7.60 3.27 20.95
N ILE A 295 6.44 3.44 20.37
CA ILE A 295 5.21 2.88 20.92
C ILE A 295 5.16 1.43 20.44
N ARG A 296 5.41 0.47 21.36
CA ARG A 296 5.22 -0.94 21.05
C ARG A 296 3.74 -1.21 20.81
N ARG A 297 3.41 -1.65 19.62
CA ARG A 297 2.04 -1.88 19.18
C ARG A 297 1.92 -3.26 18.57
N SER A 298 0.91 -3.99 18.99
CA SER A 298 0.42 -5.12 18.22
C SER A 298 -0.39 -4.57 17.06
N CYS A 299 0.00 -4.88 15.83
CA CYS A 299 -0.63 -4.27 14.65
C CYS A 299 -0.57 -5.16 13.42
N LEU A 300 -1.55 -4.97 12.56
CA LEU A 300 -1.64 -5.55 11.23
C LEU A 300 -1.88 -4.40 10.24
N CYS A 301 -1.45 -4.53 8.99
CA CYS A 301 -1.72 -3.47 8.03
C CYS A 301 -1.81 -3.96 6.58
N THR A 302 -2.50 -3.14 5.79
CA THR A 302 -2.34 -2.96 4.35
C THR A 302 -1.64 -1.63 4.10
N PRO A 303 -1.32 -1.23 2.88
CA PRO A 303 -0.73 0.09 2.64
C PRO A 303 -1.59 1.23 3.22
N VAL A 304 -2.89 1.16 3.02
CA VAL A 304 -3.83 2.27 3.29
C VAL A 304 -4.49 2.20 4.66
N ARG A 305 -4.48 1.03 5.30
CA ARG A 305 -5.10 0.78 6.60
C ARG A 305 -4.11 0.20 7.60
N PHE A 306 -4.00 0.86 8.74
CA PHE A 306 -3.26 0.39 9.91
C PHE A 306 -4.25 0.00 11.00
N VAL A 307 -4.23 -1.26 11.41
CA VAL A 307 -5.09 -1.81 12.47
C VAL A 307 -4.23 -2.07 13.68
N GLU A 308 -4.39 -1.23 14.71
CA GLU A 308 -3.79 -1.46 16.02
C GLU A 308 -4.66 -2.42 16.81
N VAL A 309 -4.07 -3.49 17.33
CA VAL A 309 -4.75 -4.47 18.16
C VAL A 309 -4.61 -4.03 19.62
N ASP A 310 -5.42 -3.04 19.99
CA ASP A 310 -5.56 -2.52 21.36
C ASP A 310 -7.02 -2.62 21.80
N GLY A 311 -7.33 -3.72 22.48
CA GLY A 311 -8.69 -4.16 22.77
C GLY A 311 -9.21 -5.16 21.73
N ILE A 312 -10.55 -5.37 21.75
CA ILE A 312 -11.16 -6.40 20.92
C ILE A 312 -11.17 -6.03 19.43
N THR A 313 -10.62 -6.91 18.60
CA THR A 313 -10.58 -6.80 17.14
C THR A 313 -11.33 -7.98 16.52
N VAL A 314 -12.23 -7.70 15.57
CA VAL A 314 -13.06 -8.71 14.92
C VAL A 314 -12.35 -9.24 13.66
N VAL A 315 -12.16 -10.57 13.62
CA VAL A 315 -11.64 -11.30 12.45
C VAL A 315 -12.81 -12.03 11.79
N GLY A 316 -13.07 -11.69 10.52
CA GLY A 316 -14.19 -12.26 9.77
C GLY A 316 -13.88 -13.68 9.26
N GLU A 317 -14.69 -14.70 9.63
CA GLU A 317 -14.47 -16.14 9.38
C GLU A 317 -15.11 -16.68 8.09
N ARG A 318 -15.72 -15.82 7.25
CA ARG A 318 -16.57 -16.33 6.15
C ARG A 318 -15.80 -16.89 4.97
N ILE A 319 -14.52 -16.53 4.78
CA ILE A 319 -13.65 -17.01 3.70
C ILE A 319 -12.83 -18.21 4.20
N ASN A 320 -13.52 -19.19 4.74
CA ASN A 320 -12.98 -20.48 5.17
C ASN A 320 -13.93 -21.58 4.68
N PRO A 321 -13.50 -22.57 3.88
CA PRO A 321 -14.36 -23.54 3.21
C PRO A 321 -15.02 -24.56 4.14
N THR A 322 -14.60 -24.66 5.41
CA THR A 322 -15.14 -25.62 6.36
C THR A 322 -16.65 -25.48 6.52
N GLY A 323 -17.40 -26.49 6.09
CA GLY A 323 -18.87 -26.52 6.18
C GLY A 323 -19.61 -25.61 5.21
N LYS A 324 -18.92 -24.92 4.27
CA LYS A 324 -19.54 -23.93 3.37
C LYS A 324 -19.50 -24.39 1.91
N LYS A 325 -20.49 -25.18 1.49
CA LYS A 325 -20.56 -25.82 0.15
C LYS A 325 -20.39 -24.83 -1.02
N ARG A 326 -20.98 -23.64 -0.95
CA ARG A 326 -20.86 -22.62 -2.00
C ARG A 326 -19.43 -22.10 -2.14
N LEU A 327 -18.75 -21.85 -1.04
CA LEU A 327 -17.35 -21.44 -1.08
C LEU A 327 -16.45 -22.58 -1.60
N GLN A 328 -16.69 -23.83 -1.15
CA GLN A 328 -15.97 -25.00 -1.66
C GLN A 328 -16.10 -25.13 -3.17
N GLN A 329 -17.30 -24.89 -3.73
CA GLN A 329 -17.52 -24.95 -5.18
C GLN A 329 -16.78 -23.78 -5.88
N ALA A 330 -16.90 -22.57 -5.38
CA ALA A 330 -16.18 -21.40 -5.93
C ALA A 330 -14.66 -21.63 -5.99
N LEU A 331 -14.07 -22.19 -4.91
CA LEU A 331 -12.64 -22.53 -4.89
C LEU A 331 -12.26 -23.60 -5.93
N ARG A 332 -13.10 -24.63 -6.16
CA ARG A 332 -12.86 -25.65 -7.19
C ARG A 332 -12.94 -25.10 -8.60
N ASP A 333 -13.85 -24.17 -8.81
CA ASP A 333 -14.09 -23.52 -10.11
C ASP A 333 -13.10 -22.39 -10.40
N GLY A 334 -12.24 -22.03 -9.42
CA GLY A 334 -11.34 -20.86 -9.52
C GLY A 334 -12.09 -19.52 -9.55
N ASP A 335 -13.34 -19.51 -9.03
CA ASP A 335 -14.17 -18.30 -8.96
C ASP A 335 -13.88 -17.51 -7.68
N SER A 336 -13.22 -16.38 -7.83
CA SER A 336 -12.93 -15.46 -6.71
C SER A 336 -14.07 -14.44 -6.45
N ALA A 337 -15.07 -14.35 -7.30
CA ALA A 337 -16.16 -13.39 -7.13
C ALA A 337 -16.93 -13.62 -5.81
N TYR A 338 -17.22 -14.88 -5.50
CA TYR A 338 -17.92 -15.20 -4.26
C TYR A 338 -17.08 -14.94 -2.99
N PRO A 339 -15.80 -15.34 -2.87
CA PRO A 339 -14.93 -14.91 -1.77
C PRO A 339 -14.82 -13.39 -1.64
N CYS A 340 -14.68 -12.67 -2.75
CA CYS A 340 -14.61 -11.21 -2.76
C CYS A 340 -15.91 -10.56 -2.22
N ALA A 341 -17.08 -11.05 -2.64
CA ALA A 341 -18.37 -10.60 -2.09
C ALA A 341 -18.48 -10.88 -0.58
N GLN A 342 -17.96 -12.03 -0.10
CA GLN A 342 -17.91 -12.32 1.33
C GLN A 342 -16.97 -11.37 2.09
N ALA A 343 -15.83 -10.98 1.47
CA ALA A 343 -14.91 -10.01 2.06
C ALA A 343 -15.58 -8.65 2.28
N VAL A 344 -16.24 -8.14 1.23
CA VAL A 344 -16.94 -6.84 1.28
C VAL A 344 -18.06 -6.86 2.32
N ALA A 345 -18.89 -7.92 2.33
CA ALA A 345 -19.99 -8.05 3.30
C ALA A 345 -19.48 -8.09 4.75
N GLN A 346 -18.36 -8.77 5.02
CA GLN A 346 -17.76 -8.81 6.35
C GLN A 346 -17.16 -7.46 6.75
N ALA A 347 -16.51 -6.74 5.81
CA ALA A 347 -15.99 -5.40 6.05
C ALA A 347 -17.11 -4.41 6.43
N GLU A 348 -18.22 -4.43 5.68
CA GLU A 348 -19.40 -3.60 5.96
C GLU A 348 -20.07 -3.96 7.28
N ALA A 349 -20.06 -5.24 7.68
CA ALA A 349 -20.56 -5.68 8.97
C ALA A 349 -19.65 -5.29 10.15
N GLY A 350 -18.44 -4.78 9.89
CA GLY A 350 -17.51 -4.27 10.90
C GLY A 350 -16.36 -5.20 11.26
N ALA A 351 -16.01 -6.17 10.42
CA ALA A 351 -14.72 -6.86 10.52
C ALA A 351 -13.57 -5.87 10.38
N GLN A 352 -12.48 -6.12 11.09
CA GLN A 352 -11.25 -5.32 11.03
C GLN A 352 -10.10 -6.10 10.39
N VAL A 353 -10.21 -7.42 10.33
CA VAL A 353 -9.29 -8.39 9.72
C VAL A 353 -10.13 -9.46 9.05
N LEU A 354 -9.65 -10.08 7.98
CA LEU A 354 -10.33 -11.21 7.31
C LEU A 354 -9.48 -12.47 7.41
N ASP A 355 -10.07 -13.56 7.90
CA ASP A 355 -9.50 -14.91 7.84
C ASP A 355 -9.70 -15.49 6.44
N VAL A 356 -8.61 -15.98 5.83
CA VAL A 356 -8.59 -16.49 4.46
C VAL A 356 -7.97 -17.87 4.42
N ASN A 357 -8.78 -18.88 4.11
CA ASN A 357 -8.39 -20.28 4.03
C ASN A 357 -8.78 -20.87 2.67
N ALA A 358 -7.82 -21.52 2.01
CA ALA A 358 -8.01 -22.26 0.75
C ALA A 358 -7.83 -23.78 0.90
N GLY A 359 -7.71 -24.28 2.13
CA GLY A 359 -7.49 -25.71 2.42
C GLY A 359 -8.69 -26.57 2.07
N LEU A 360 -8.71 -27.08 0.83
CA LEU A 360 -9.77 -27.93 0.31
C LEU A 360 -9.15 -29.15 -0.41
N PRO A 361 -9.56 -30.40 -0.08
CA PRO A 361 -9.07 -31.55 -0.81
C PRO A 361 -9.35 -31.48 -2.31
N GLY A 362 -8.35 -31.82 -3.12
CA GLY A 362 -8.47 -31.94 -4.57
C GLY A 362 -8.23 -30.65 -5.36
N ILE A 363 -7.74 -29.57 -4.72
CA ILE A 363 -7.28 -28.36 -5.39
C ILE A 363 -5.80 -28.07 -5.06
N ASP A 364 -5.13 -27.26 -5.88
CA ASP A 364 -3.83 -26.69 -5.54
C ASP A 364 -4.01 -25.55 -4.53
N GLU A 365 -3.83 -25.85 -3.25
CA GLU A 365 -3.99 -24.89 -2.16
C GLU A 365 -3.05 -23.69 -2.31
N ALA A 366 -1.79 -23.93 -2.71
CA ALA A 366 -0.80 -22.88 -2.81
C ALA A 366 -1.14 -21.86 -3.90
N ALA A 367 -1.51 -22.35 -5.09
CA ALA A 367 -1.96 -21.51 -6.18
C ALA A 367 -3.29 -20.80 -5.84
N THR A 368 -4.22 -21.47 -5.19
CA THR A 368 -5.53 -20.93 -4.84
C THR A 368 -5.42 -19.85 -3.77
N LEU A 369 -4.61 -20.05 -2.71
CA LEU A 369 -4.40 -19.06 -1.66
C LEU A 369 -3.71 -17.82 -2.21
N GLU A 370 -2.68 -17.97 -3.05
CA GLU A 370 -2.01 -16.86 -3.72
C GLU A 370 -3.01 -16.04 -4.57
N HIS A 371 -3.85 -16.71 -5.36
CA HIS A 371 -4.86 -16.05 -6.20
C HIS A 371 -5.88 -15.29 -5.35
N LEU A 372 -6.42 -15.91 -4.29
CA LEU A 372 -7.34 -15.27 -3.37
C LEU A 372 -6.73 -14.03 -2.70
N VAL A 373 -5.48 -14.09 -2.26
CA VAL A 373 -4.80 -12.96 -1.64
C VAL A 373 -4.67 -11.80 -2.62
N LYS A 374 -4.33 -12.07 -3.90
CA LYS A 374 -4.29 -11.03 -4.95
C LYS A 374 -5.64 -10.35 -5.12
N ASP A 375 -6.70 -11.13 -5.26
CA ASP A 375 -8.03 -10.60 -5.54
C ASP A 375 -8.64 -9.88 -4.32
N LEU A 376 -8.42 -10.40 -3.12
CA LEU A 376 -8.88 -9.76 -1.89
C LEU A 376 -8.18 -8.42 -1.64
N GLN A 377 -6.86 -8.34 -1.84
CA GLN A 377 -6.13 -7.07 -1.72
C GLN A 377 -6.56 -6.02 -2.75
N ALA A 378 -7.11 -6.46 -3.88
CA ALA A 378 -7.65 -5.56 -4.88
C ALA A 378 -8.99 -4.93 -4.45
N ILE A 379 -9.80 -5.63 -3.64
CA ILE A 379 -11.18 -5.23 -3.35
C ILE A 379 -11.41 -4.72 -1.92
N THR A 380 -10.55 -5.09 -0.97
CA THR A 380 -10.67 -4.66 0.43
C THR A 380 -9.37 -4.05 0.94
N ASP A 381 -9.50 -3.08 1.84
CA ASP A 381 -8.38 -2.48 2.57
C ASP A 381 -8.09 -3.18 3.93
N LEU A 382 -8.85 -4.22 4.28
CA LEU A 382 -8.65 -4.94 5.53
C LEU A 382 -7.40 -5.83 5.48
N PRO A 383 -6.60 -5.89 6.56
CA PRO A 383 -5.54 -6.87 6.71
C PRO A 383 -6.09 -8.30 6.67
N LEU A 384 -5.24 -9.23 6.21
CA LEU A 384 -5.61 -10.65 6.10
C LEU A 384 -4.92 -11.49 7.19
N GLN A 385 -5.65 -12.47 7.68
CA GLN A 385 -5.17 -13.63 8.40
C GLN A 385 -5.06 -14.78 7.39
N LEU A 386 -3.83 -15.21 7.09
CA LEU A 386 -3.54 -16.29 6.14
C LEU A 386 -3.62 -17.62 6.88
N ASP A 387 -4.71 -18.36 6.66
CA ASP A 387 -5.02 -19.59 7.36
C ASP A 387 -4.67 -20.83 6.50
N SER A 388 -3.52 -21.43 6.79
CA SER A 388 -3.03 -22.65 6.16
C SER A 388 -2.02 -23.37 7.03
N SER A 389 -2.01 -24.70 6.96
CA SER A 389 -0.95 -25.55 7.50
C SER A 389 0.11 -25.93 6.45
N ASN A 390 -0.06 -25.51 5.19
CA ASN A 390 0.86 -25.77 4.09
C ASN A 390 1.92 -24.66 3.99
N PRO A 391 3.23 -24.94 4.28
CA PRO A 391 4.26 -23.93 4.22
C PRO A 391 4.47 -23.32 2.83
N GLU A 392 4.22 -24.09 1.75
CA GLU A 392 4.31 -23.57 0.38
C GLU A 392 3.19 -22.55 0.11
N ALA A 393 1.97 -22.87 0.51
CA ALA A 393 0.83 -21.97 0.38
C ALA A 393 1.06 -20.66 1.15
N LEU A 394 1.55 -20.76 2.40
CA LEU A 394 1.93 -19.59 3.19
C LEU A 394 3.07 -18.80 2.56
N SER A 395 4.11 -19.45 2.07
CA SER A 395 5.25 -18.78 1.43
C SER A 395 4.83 -17.99 0.21
N ARG A 396 4.01 -18.56 -0.69
CA ARG A 396 3.50 -17.89 -1.89
C ARG A 396 2.57 -16.72 -1.53
N ALA A 397 1.64 -16.92 -0.61
CA ALA A 397 0.73 -15.89 -0.15
C ALA A 397 1.47 -14.72 0.54
N LEU A 398 2.41 -15.02 1.45
CA LEU A 398 3.22 -14.03 2.14
C LEU A 398 4.10 -13.21 1.19
N ARG A 399 4.62 -13.85 0.13
CA ARG A 399 5.46 -13.17 -0.86
C ARG A 399 4.74 -12.02 -1.54
N ILE A 400 3.47 -12.20 -1.88
CA ILE A 400 2.67 -11.21 -2.61
C ILE A 400 1.73 -10.38 -1.71
N TYR A 401 1.70 -10.62 -0.41
CA TYR A 401 0.89 -9.82 0.50
C TYR A 401 1.49 -8.42 0.69
N ASN A 402 0.70 -7.37 0.48
CA ASN A 402 1.15 -5.98 0.57
C ASN A 402 0.82 -5.38 1.96
N GLY A 403 1.78 -5.43 2.87
CA GLY A 403 1.63 -4.97 4.24
C GLY A 403 2.12 -5.99 5.27
N LYS A 404 1.53 -5.96 6.49
CA LYS A 404 1.82 -6.90 7.58
C LYS A 404 0.60 -7.77 7.87
N PRO A 405 0.59 -9.05 7.41
CA PRO A 405 -0.47 -10.01 7.69
C PRO A 405 -0.25 -10.72 9.02
N ILE A 406 -1.21 -11.58 9.38
CA ILE A 406 -1.04 -12.59 10.42
C ILE A 406 -1.10 -13.99 9.80
N VAL A 407 -0.22 -14.89 10.21
CA VAL A 407 -0.19 -16.30 9.79
C VAL A 407 -0.96 -17.14 10.81
N ASN A 408 -1.93 -17.89 10.38
CA ASN A 408 -2.70 -18.86 11.13
C ASN A 408 -2.41 -20.26 10.54
N SER A 409 -1.53 -21.13 11.12
CA SER A 409 -0.94 -21.03 12.42
C SER A 409 0.33 -21.89 12.57
N VAL A 410 0.99 -21.73 13.70
CA VAL A 410 1.93 -22.71 14.25
C VAL A 410 1.27 -23.44 15.43
N ASN A 411 1.84 -24.58 15.85
CA ASN A 411 1.46 -25.28 17.07
C ASN A 411 2.72 -25.63 17.91
N GLY A 412 2.57 -26.37 18.98
CA GLY A 412 3.69 -26.81 19.83
C GLY A 412 4.61 -27.85 19.22
N GLU A 413 4.32 -28.41 18.06
CA GLU A 413 5.19 -29.38 17.37
C GLU A 413 6.45 -28.70 16.80
N GLN A 414 7.62 -29.23 17.10
CA GLN A 414 8.91 -28.65 16.67
C GLN A 414 9.00 -28.47 15.16
N LYS A 415 8.49 -29.42 14.37
CA LYS A 415 8.48 -29.35 12.90
C LYS A 415 7.74 -28.11 12.39
N THR A 416 6.59 -27.80 12.98
CA THR A 416 5.76 -26.65 12.59
C THR A 416 6.47 -25.34 12.93
N LEU A 417 7.06 -25.27 14.14
CA LEU A 417 7.82 -24.10 14.58
C LEU A 417 9.03 -23.85 13.66
N ASP A 418 9.81 -24.89 13.34
CA ASP A 418 11.02 -24.76 12.51
C ASP A 418 10.70 -24.39 11.04
N THR A 419 9.49 -24.69 10.58
CA THR A 419 9.11 -24.47 9.17
C THR A 419 8.43 -23.12 8.96
N ILE A 420 7.49 -22.74 9.84
CA ILE A 420 6.61 -21.56 9.62
C ILE A 420 7.17 -20.29 10.27
N LEU A 421 7.81 -20.36 11.46
CA LEU A 421 8.36 -19.16 12.10
C LEU A 421 9.42 -18.45 11.23
N PRO A 422 10.34 -19.15 10.51
CA PRO A 422 11.24 -18.48 9.57
C PRO A 422 10.52 -17.74 8.43
N LEU A 423 9.39 -18.25 7.94
CA LEU A 423 8.58 -17.57 6.93
C LEU A 423 7.94 -16.29 7.52
N CYS A 424 7.36 -16.39 8.73
CA CYS A 424 6.82 -15.22 9.42
C CYS A 424 7.89 -14.14 9.61
N LYS A 425 9.10 -14.53 10.04
CA LYS A 425 10.23 -13.61 10.20
C LYS A 425 10.67 -12.99 8.88
N LYS A 426 10.83 -13.81 7.82
CA LYS A 426 11.25 -13.35 6.49
C LYS A 426 10.32 -12.28 5.91
N TYR A 427 9.02 -12.44 6.09
CA TYR A 427 8.00 -11.56 5.51
C TYR A 427 7.43 -10.53 6.49
N GLY A 428 7.93 -10.51 7.74
CA GLY A 428 7.48 -9.56 8.78
C GLY A 428 6.04 -9.78 9.24
N ALA A 429 5.54 -11.02 9.15
CA ALA A 429 4.19 -11.36 9.55
C ALA A 429 4.07 -11.60 11.06
N ALA A 430 2.91 -11.29 11.64
CA ALA A 430 2.51 -11.78 12.95
C ALA A 430 2.10 -13.27 12.86
N VAL A 431 2.01 -13.97 14.00
CA VAL A 431 1.74 -15.40 14.01
C VAL A 431 0.74 -15.81 15.10
N VAL A 432 -0.19 -16.70 14.73
CA VAL A 432 -1.07 -17.40 15.67
C VAL A 432 -0.39 -18.68 16.12
N GLY A 433 -0.36 -18.94 17.42
CA GLY A 433 0.12 -20.17 18.04
C GLY A 433 -1.02 -20.94 18.69
N LEU A 434 -1.31 -22.14 18.18
CA LEU A 434 -2.32 -23.02 18.75
C LEU A 434 -1.78 -23.76 19.97
N ALA A 435 -2.46 -23.69 21.10
CA ALA A 435 -2.08 -24.36 22.34
C ALA A 435 -2.35 -25.90 22.28
N LEU A 436 -1.76 -26.56 21.27
CA LEU A 436 -1.75 -28.01 21.08
C LEU A 436 -0.36 -28.47 20.61
N ASP A 437 -0.06 -29.75 20.77
CA ASP A 437 1.15 -30.41 20.27
C ASP A 437 0.86 -31.85 19.80
N GLU A 438 1.92 -32.68 19.65
CA GLU A 438 1.86 -34.06 19.22
C GLU A 438 0.96 -34.96 20.08
N HIS A 439 0.64 -34.52 21.32
CA HIS A 439 -0.27 -35.22 22.23
C HIS A 439 -1.71 -34.71 22.13
N GLY A 440 -1.94 -33.72 21.28
CA GLY A 440 -3.23 -33.08 21.07
C GLY A 440 -3.46 -31.85 21.96
N ILE A 441 -4.73 -31.53 22.25
CA ILE A 441 -5.11 -30.36 23.06
C ILE A 441 -5.16 -30.76 24.53
N PRO A 442 -4.35 -30.13 25.44
CA PRO A 442 -4.43 -30.38 26.87
C PRO A 442 -5.83 -30.09 27.42
N ALA A 443 -6.30 -30.96 28.34
CA ALA A 443 -7.64 -30.83 28.93
C ALA A 443 -7.73 -29.58 29.83
N ASP A 444 -6.66 -29.20 30.50
CA ASP A 444 -6.60 -28.13 31.50
C ASP A 444 -5.88 -26.88 30.99
N ALA A 445 -6.06 -25.79 31.72
CA ALA A 445 -5.46 -24.50 31.42
C ALA A 445 -3.92 -24.50 31.60
N GLU A 446 -3.39 -25.29 32.55
CA GLU A 446 -1.95 -25.38 32.79
C GLU A 446 -1.20 -25.96 31.60
N GLY A 447 -1.69 -27.09 31.07
CA GLY A 447 -1.08 -27.74 29.91
C GLY A 447 -1.12 -26.86 28.67
N ARG A 448 -2.26 -26.16 28.41
CA ARG A 448 -2.39 -25.20 27.30
C ARG A 448 -1.41 -24.03 27.46
N PHE A 449 -1.28 -23.49 28.67
CA PHE A 449 -0.34 -22.42 28.98
C PHE A 449 1.12 -22.86 28.81
N ALA A 450 1.47 -24.07 29.18
CA ALA A 450 2.82 -24.61 29.00
C ALA A 450 3.20 -24.68 27.49
N ILE A 451 2.29 -25.12 26.63
CA ILE A 451 2.48 -25.14 25.18
C ILE A 451 2.58 -23.70 24.64
N ALA A 452 1.70 -22.80 25.07
CA ALA A 452 1.74 -21.38 24.68
C ALA A 452 3.09 -20.74 25.01
N LYS A 453 3.65 -21.01 26.20
CA LYS A 453 4.96 -20.54 26.62
C LYS A 453 6.08 -21.08 25.71
N ARG A 454 6.03 -22.36 25.33
CA ARG A 454 6.98 -22.97 24.38
C ARG A 454 6.92 -22.30 23.00
N ILE A 455 5.72 -22.07 22.46
CA ILE A 455 5.53 -21.37 21.18
C ILE A 455 6.05 -19.94 21.26
N ALA A 456 5.72 -19.19 22.32
CA ALA A 456 6.19 -17.82 22.49
C ALA A 456 7.73 -17.74 22.57
N ALA A 457 8.36 -18.67 23.30
CA ALA A 457 9.81 -18.76 23.38
C ALA A 457 10.46 -19.07 22.03
N ALA A 458 9.90 -19.99 21.25
CA ALA A 458 10.40 -20.33 19.92
C ALA A 458 10.25 -19.14 18.94
N ALA A 459 9.09 -18.46 18.96
CA ALA A 459 8.87 -17.27 18.14
C ALA A 459 9.83 -16.13 18.48
N ASN A 460 10.06 -15.88 19.78
CA ASN A 460 11.06 -14.89 20.22
C ASN A 460 12.49 -15.27 19.77
N ALA A 461 12.86 -16.55 19.85
CA ALA A 461 14.16 -17.03 19.37
C ALA A 461 14.30 -16.84 17.84
N ALA A 462 13.22 -16.95 17.08
CA ALA A 462 13.18 -16.63 15.65
C ALA A 462 13.18 -15.11 15.36
N GLY A 463 13.10 -14.25 16.39
CA GLY A 463 13.11 -12.80 16.27
C GLY A 463 11.74 -12.18 16.01
N ILE A 464 10.66 -12.87 16.38
CA ILE A 464 9.28 -12.37 16.36
C ILE A 464 8.97 -11.85 17.78
N PRO A 465 8.65 -10.55 17.97
CA PRO A 465 8.40 -9.99 19.30
C PRO A 465 7.01 -10.37 19.84
N ASN A 466 6.82 -10.24 21.17
CA ASN A 466 5.58 -10.64 21.84
C ASN A 466 4.33 -9.95 21.29
N GLU A 467 4.46 -8.71 20.86
CA GLU A 467 3.36 -7.94 20.23
C GLU A 467 2.85 -8.55 18.92
N ASP A 468 3.62 -9.43 18.29
CA ASP A 468 3.29 -10.12 17.03
C ASP A 468 2.94 -11.60 17.22
N ILE A 469 2.83 -12.06 18.48
CA ILE A 469 2.45 -13.43 18.86
C ILE A 469 1.03 -13.42 19.40
N TYR A 470 0.15 -14.21 18.79
CA TYR A 470 -1.24 -14.38 19.15
C TYR A 470 -1.49 -15.82 19.55
N ILE A 471 -1.86 -16.08 20.80
CA ILE A 471 -2.12 -17.44 21.28
C ILE A 471 -3.59 -17.78 21.19
N ASP A 472 -3.91 -18.86 20.48
CA ASP A 472 -5.22 -19.52 20.49
C ASP A 472 -5.22 -20.64 21.51
N CYS A 473 -5.95 -20.41 22.62
CA CYS A 473 -6.12 -21.43 23.68
C CYS A 473 -7.10 -22.52 23.31
N LEU A 474 -7.63 -22.52 22.10
CA LEU A 474 -8.52 -23.51 21.47
C LEU A 474 -9.87 -23.66 22.15
N THR A 475 -10.90 -23.24 21.43
CA THR A 475 -12.29 -23.39 21.85
C THR A 475 -12.81 -24.79 21.49
N LEU A 476 -13.00 -25.65 22.47
CA LEU A 476 -13.67 -26.92 22.29
C LEU A 476 -15.18 -26.77 22.38
N THR A 477 -15.91 -27.60 21.66
CA THR A 477 -17.38 -27.53 21.67
C THR A 477 -17.98 -27.93 23.03
N ALA A 478 -18.87 -27.13 23.57
CA ALA A 478 -19.54 -27.40 24.85
C ALA A 478 -20.41 -28.66 24.79
N SER A 479 -20.82 -29.13 23.60
CA SER A 479 -21.55 -30.40 23.46
C SER A 479 -20.72 -31.63 23.77
N ALA A 480 -19.37 -31.54 23.58
CA ALA A 480 -18.45 -32.65 23.87
C ALA A 480 -17.79 -32.48 25.25
N GLN A 481 -17.47 -31.25 25.67
CA GLN A 481 -16.73 -30.99 26.90
C GLN A 481 -17.13 -29.63 27.48
N GLN A 482 -18.10 -29.62 28.40
CA GLN A 482 -18.63 -28.37 28.99
C GLN A 482 -17.58 -27.60 29.79
N GLU A 483 -16.76 -28.29 30.58
CA GLU A 483 -15.70 -27.72 31.42
C GLU A 483 -14.58 -27.07 30.56
N GLY A 484 -14.45 -27.46 29.31
CA GLY A 484 -13.43 -26.95 28.38
C GLY A 484 -13.54 -25.45 28.16
N ALA A 485 -14.73 -24.87 28.24
CA ALA A 485 -14.93 -23.43 28.10
C ALA A 485 -14.21 -22.64 29.20
N VAL A 486 -14.32 -23.09 30.47
CA VAL A 486 -13.66 -22.43 31.62
C VAL A 486 -12.13 -22.57 31.49
N GLN A 487 -11.65 -23.75 31.12
CA GLN A 487 -10.21 -24.00 30.92
C GLN A 487 -9.63 -23.11 29.80
N THR A 488 -10.38 -22.90 28.71
CA THR A 488 -9.98 -22.01 27.63
C THR A 488 -9.84 -20.56 28.12
N LEU A 489 -10.81 -20.07 28.89
CA LEU A 489 -10.81 -18.68 29.42
C LEU A 489 -9.69 -18.46 30.44
N GLU A 490 -9.42 -19.47 31.30
CA GLU A 490 -8.34 -19.43 32.26
C GLU A 490 -6.97 -19.40 31.56
N ALA A 491 -6.73 -20.28 30.60
CA ALA A 491 -5.50 -20.33 29.82
C ALA A 491 -5.28 -19.02 29.06
N LEU A 492 -6.35 -18.45 28.46
CA LEU A 492 -6.30 -17.16 27.76
C LEU A 492 -5.88 -16.03 28.70
N THR A 493 -6.48 -15.97 29.90
CA THR A 493 -6.14 -14.96 30.92
C THR A 493 -4.68 -15.05 31.33
N ARG A 494 -4.15 -16.25 31.50
CA ARG A 494 -2.75 -16.48 31.83
C ARG A 494 -1.81 -16.09 30.70
N CYS A 495 -2.09 -16.47 29.45
CA CYS A 495 -1.28 -16.08 28.29
C CYS A 495 -1.19 -14.55 28.19
N LYS A 496 -2.31 -13.84 28.39
CA LYS A 496 -2.35 -12.39 28.37
C LYS A 496 -1.51 -11.76 29.47
N LYS A 497 -1.67 -12.21 30.71
CA LYS A 497 -1.06 -11.58 31.90
C LYS A 497 0.37 -12.02 32.17
N GLU A 498 0.69 -13.32 31.97
CA GLU A 498 1.97 -13.88 32.38
C GLU A 498 3.00 -13.89 31.22
N LEU A 499 2.57 -14.12 29.96
CA LEU A 499 3.47 -14.10 28.81
C LEU A 499 3.53 -12.72 28.13
N GLY A 500 2.51 -11.86 28.32
CA GLY A 500 2.46 -10.55 27.68
C GLY A 500 2.26 -10.63 26.15
N VAL A 501 1.74 -11.73 25.67
CA VAL A 501 1.37 -11.93 24.24
C VAL A 501 -0.07 -11.52 24.01
N ARG A 502 -0.48 -11.47 22.74
CA ARG A 502 -1.88 -11.28 22.35
C ARG A 502 -2.62 -12.62 22.30
N THR A 503 -3.94 -12.56 22.33
CA THR A 503 -4.81 -13.73 22.35
C THR A 503 -5.80 -13.71 21.19
N VAL A 504 -6.12 -14.90 20.68
CA VAL A 504 -7.09 -15.09 19.60
C VAL A 504 -7.95 -16.32 19.91
N LEU A 505 -9.21 -16.33 19.49
CA LEU A 505 -10.08 -17.50 19.59
C LEU A 505 -11.02 -17.63 18.40
N GLY A 506 -11.22 -18.84 17.93
CA GLY A 506 -12.35 -19.24 17.09
C GLY A 506 -13.62 -19.37 17.94
N VAL A 507 -14.31 -18.24 18.14
CA VAL A 507 -15.44 -18.14 19.09
C VAL A 507 -16.60 -19.07 18.73
N SER A 508 -16.91 -19.21 17.44
CA SER A 508 -18.06 -19.96 16.95
C SER A 508 -17.95 -21.49 17.21
N ASN A 509 -16.77 -21.99 17.57
CA ASN A 509 -16.54 -23.42 17.84
C ASN A 509 -17.26 -23.91 19.09
N ILE A 510 -17.46 -23.04 20.08
CA ILE A 510 -18.10 -23.40 21.36
C ILE A 510 -19.47 -24.07 21.20
N SER A 511 -20.20 -23.71 20.15
CA SER A 511 -21.61 -24.07 19.97
C SER A 511 -21.85 -25.18 18.95
N PHE A 512 -20.81 -25.82 18.40
CA PHE A 512 -21.02 -26.90 17.43
C PHE A 512 -21.85 -28.05 18.00
N GLY A 513 -22.85 -28.51 17.23
CA GLY A 513 -23.77 -29.58 17.63
C GLY A 513 -24.90 -29.16 18.57
N LEU A 514 -24.98 -27.88 18.97
CA LEU A 514 -26.03 -27.35 19.86
C LEU A 514 -27.01 -26.47 19.07
N PRO A 515 -28.31 -26.46 19.50
CA PRO A 515 -29.29 -25.57 18.87
C PRO A 515 -29.11 -24.13 19.34
N CYS A 516 -29.75 -23.17 18.64
CA CYS A 516 -29.71 -21.71 18.94
C CYS A 516 -28.31 -21.18 19.23
N ARG A 517 -27.36 -21.52 18.34
CA ARG A 517 -25.94 -21.26 18.50
C ARG A 517 -25.58 -19.79 18.82
N GLY A 518 -26.40 -18.86 18.33
CA GLY A 518 -26.19 -17.42 18.56
C GLY A 518 -26.13 -17.04 20.05
N TYR A 519 -26.97 -17.64 20.91
CA TYR A 519 -26.95 -17.35 22.36
C TYR A 519 -25.61 -17.79 22.98
N LEU A 520 -25.16 -19.00 22.66
CA LEU A 520 -23.91 -19.53 23.20
C LEU A 520 -22.70 -18.74 22.67
N ASN A 521 -22.65 -18.45 21.37
CA ASN A 521 -21.56 -17.72 20.75
C ASN A 521 -21.45 -16.31 21.37
N THR A 522 -22.56 -15.59 21.51
CA THR A 522 -22.57 -14.21 22.05
C THR A 522 -22.16 -14.20 23.52
N THR A 523 -22.66 -15.16 24.31
CA THR A 523 -22.32 -15.28 25.75
C THR A 523 -20.84 -15.62 25.89
N PHE A 524 -20.34 -16.63 25.18
CA PHE A 524 -18.94 -17.03 25.26
C PHE A 524 -18.00 -15.92 24.78
N LEU A 525 -18.35 -15.21 23.69
CA LEU A 525 -17.62 -14.05 23.23
C LEU A 525 -17.48 -12.99 24.33
N THR A 526 -18.57 -12.68 25.03
CA THR A 526 -18.56 -11.69 26.13
C THR A 526 -17.65 -12.14 27.28
N MET A 527 -17.72 -13.42 27.65
CA MET A 527 -16.82 -14.01 28.66
C MET A 527 -15.35 -13.96 28.22
N ALA A 528 -15.05 -14.29 26.96
CA ALA A 528 -13.71 -14.28 26.42
C ALA A 528 -13.13 -12.85 26.36
N MET A 529 -13.93 -11.87 25.95
CA MET A 529 -13.53 -10.46 25.99
C MET A 529 -13.18 -10.00 27.42
N ALA A 530 -13.98 -10.38 28.40
CA ALA A 530 -13.71 -10.08 29.81
C ALA A 530 -12.47 -10.82 30.36
N ALA A 531 -12.15 -12.00 29.82
CA ALA A 531 -10.94 -12.75 30.13
C ALA A 531 -9.68 -12.20 29.44
N GLY A 532 -9.80 -11.25 28.48
CA GLY A 532 -8.70 -10.57 27.83
C GLY A 532 -8.46 -10.97 26.37
N LEU A 533 -9.49 -11.44 25.65
CA LEU A 533 -9.43 -11.74 24.21
C LEU A 533 -9.12 -10.47 23.40
N ASP A 534 -8.11 -10.57 22.50
CA ASP A 534 -7.74 -9.50 21.58
C ASP A 534 -8.36 -9.67 20.18
N LEU A 535 -8.28 -10.88 19.60
CA LEU A 535 -8.82 -11.19 18.28
C LEU A 535 -9.97 -12.21 18.40
N ALA A 536 -11.15 -11.83 17.94
CA ALA A 536 -12.30 -12.72 17.85
C ALA A 536 -12.52 -13.19 16.42
N ILE A 537 -12.19 -14.46 16.10
CA ILE A 537 -12.55 -15.08 14.82
C ILE A 537 -14.01 -15.47 14.89
N MET A 538 -14.85 -14.76 14.16
CA MET A 538 -16.31 -14.89 14.23
C MET A 538 -16.99 -14.44 12.94
N ASN A 539 -18.27 -14.73 12.80
CA ASN A 539 -19.08 -14.20 11.70
C ASN A 539 -19.59 -12.78 12.04
N PRO A 540 -19.04 -11.70 11.46
CA PRO A 540 -19.47 -10.34 11.74
C PRO A 540 -20.89 -10.04 11.21
N ASN A 541 -21.40 -10.86 10.29
CA ASN A 541 -22.78 -10.75 9.80
C ASN A 541 -23.83 -11.25 10.81
N THR A 542 -23.42 -11.60 12.04
CA THR A 542 -24.31 -11.97 13.15
C THR A 542 -24.54 -10.75 14.03
N PRO A 543 -25.72 -10.08 13.94
CA PRO A 543 -25.96 -8.79 14.60
C PRO A 543 -25.76 -8.85 16.12
N GLU A 544 -26.16 -9.96 16.77
CA GLU A 544 -26.08 -10.12 18.23
C GLU A 544 -24.61 -10.16 18.71
N MET A 545 -23.73 -10.83 17.95
CA MET A 545 -22.30 -10.87 18.29
C MET A 545 -21.66 -9.50 18.12
N MET A 546 -21.95 -8.79 17.03
CA MET A 546 -21.44 -7.43 16.82
C MET A 546 -22.01 -6.45 17.85
N ALA A 547 -23.26 -6.62 18.28
CA ALA A 547 -23.84 -5.81 19.34
C ALA A 547 -23.10 -6.03 20.67
N ALA A 548 -22.74 -7.28 21.01
CA ALA A 548 -21.92 -7.59 22.18
C ALA A 548 -20.54 -6.92 22.13
N VAL A 549 -19.86 -6.94 20.97
CA VAL A 549 -18.57 -6.27 20.78
C VAL A 549 -18.69 -4.77 20.99
N ARG A 550 -19.67 -4.12 20.35
CA ARG A 550 -19.86 -2.67 20.46
C ARG A 550 -20.22 -2.27 21.90
N ALA A 551 -21.14 -3.01 22.55
CA ALA A 551 -21.50 -2.75 23.95
C ALA A 551 -20.29 -2.93 24.89
N TYR A 552 -19.48 -3.97 24.68
CA TYR A 552 -18.26 -4.21 25.45
C TYR A 552 -17.27 -3.05 25.31
N ARG A 553 -17.03 -2.54 24.09
CA ARG A 553 -16.16 -1.38 23.86
C ARG A 553 -16.62 -0.12 24.60
N VAL A 554 -17.93 0.13 24.65
CA VAL A 554 -18.50 1.24 25.44
C VAL A 554 -18.21 1.04 26.92
N LEU A 555 -18.58 -0.14 27.47
CA LEU A 555 -18.47 -0.44 28.89
C LEU A 555 -17.01 -0.47 29.39
N THR A 556 -16.06 -0.75 28.52
CA THR A 556 -14.62 -0.78 28.82
C THR A 556 -13.88 0.50 28.40
N SER A 557 -14.62 1.55 27.99
CA SER A 557 -14.08 2.86 27.55
C SER A 557 -13.15 2.79 26.33
N GLN A 558 -13.27 1.74 25.52
CA GLN A 558 -12.58 1.62 24.21
C GLN A 558 -13.26 2.49 23.14
N ASP A 559 -14.60 2.56 23.15
CA ASP A 559 -15.40 3.49 22.35
C ASP A 559 -15.56 4.83 23.08
N LYS A 560 -14.72 5.81 22.73
CA LYS A 560 -14.71 7.14 23.37
C LYS A 560 -15.99 7.88 23.04
N GLN A 561 -16.65 8.38 24.09
CA GLN A 561 -17.93 9.10 24.00
C GLN A 561 -19.07 8.25 23.37
N SER A 562 -18.89 6.93 23.28
CA SER A 562 -19.84 5.98 22.67
C SER A 562 -20.15 6.32 21.20
N SER A 563 -19.21 6.93 20.49
CA SER A 563 -19.42 7.45 19.13
C SER A 563 -19.79 6.35 18.13
N ASP A 564 -19.07 5.22 18.17
CA ASP A 564 -19.30 4.09 17.27
C ASP A 564 -20.60 3.36 17.59
N TYR A 565 -20.92 3.25 18.89
CA TYR A 565 -22.16 2.66 19.35
C TYR A 565 -23.37 3.50 18.91
N VAL A 566 -23.31 4.82 19.13
CA VAL A 566 -24.37 5.74 18.71
C VAL A 566 -24.54 5.72 17.19
N ALA A 567 -23.46 5.79 16.43
CA ALA A 567 -23.50 5.71 14.97
C ALA A 567 -24.15 4.41 14.45
N ALA A 568 -23.92 3.29 15.15
CA ALA A 568 -24.47 2.00 14.75
C ALA A 568 -25.96 1.81 15.10
N TYR A 569 -26.48 2.53 16.12
CA TYR A 569 -27.79 2.23 16.69
C TYR A 569 -28.75 3.45 16.82
N ALA A 570 -28.34 4.66 16.41
CA ALA A 570 -29.18 5.87 16.51
C ALA A 570 -30.55 5.72 15.83
N ASP A 571 -30.57 5.01 14.68
CA ASP A 571 -31.78 4.83 13.88
C ASP A 571 -32.45 3.45 14.09
N VAL A 572 -31.93 2.62 15.00
CA VAL A 572 -32.47 1.29 15.26
C VAL A 572 -33.66 1.38 16.23
N GLN A 573 -34.88 1.23 15.71
CA GLN A 573 -36.07 1.05 16.52
C GLN A 573 -36.12 -0.38 17.04
N ILE A 574 -36.04 -0.56 18.36
CA ILE A 574 -36.28 -1.85 19.00
C ILE A 574 -37.78 -2.14 18.89
N GLN A 575 -38.16 -3.01 17.95
CA GLN A 575 -39.51 -3.55 17.92
C GLN A 575 -39.67 -4.45 19.15
N THR A 576 -40.43 -3.97 20.15
CA THR A 576 -40.94 -4.82 21.22
C THR A 576 -41.96 -5.77 20.60
N THR A 577 -41.53 -6.97 20.27
CA THR A 577 -42.35 -8.00 19.67
C THR A 577 -43.38 -8.51 20.65
N GLN A 578 -44.64 -8.21 20.39
CA GLN A 578 -45.71 -9.13 20.77
C GLN A 578 -45.61 -10.40 19.94
N THR A 579 -45.62 -11.53 20.61
CA THR A 579 -45.48 -12.89 20.09
C THR A 579 -46.38 -13.16 18.88
N SER A 580 -45.82 -13.45 17.71
CA SER A 580 -46.44 -14.32 16.73
C SER A 580 -45.40 -15.34 16.20
N LYS A 581 -45.70 -16.61 16.40
CA LYS A 581 -44.94 -17.74 15.87
C LYS A 581 -44.99 -17.70 14.37
N SER A 582 -43.86 -17.41 13.72
CA SER A 582 -43.62 -17.75 12.32
C SER A 582 -42.21 -18.25 12.20
N ALA A 583 -42.08 -19.46 11.66
CA ALA A 583 -40.81 -20.13 11.40
C ALA A 583 -40.04 -19.30 10.39
N ALA A 584 -38.90 -18.68 10.80
CA ALA A 584 -37.98 -18.05 9.93
C ALA A 584 -37.17 -19.12 9.19
N THR A 585 -37.48 -19.34 7.95
CA THR A 585 -36.61 -19.95 6.97
C THR A 585 -35.37 -19.07 6.85
N VAL A 586 -34.20 -19.67 6.97
CA VAL A 586 -32.89 -19.03 6.76
C VAL A 586 -32.89 -18.45 5.35
N ALA A 587 -33.05 -17.13 5.23
CA ALA A 587 -32.89 -16.43 3.98
C ALA A 587 -31.40 -16.44 3.62
N GLU A 588 -31.08 -17.01 2.47
CA GLU A 588 -29.75 -16.93 1.84
C GLU A 588 -29.36 -15.45 1.69
N VAL A 589 -28.18 -15.10 2.19
CA VAL A 589 -27.57 -13.77 1.99
C VAL A 589 -27.24 -13.63 0.50
N GLY A 590 -28.08 -12.94 -0.19
CA GLY A 590 -27.99 -12.71 -1.66
C GLY A 590 -29.03 -11.71 -2.16
N ALA A 591 -29.78 -11.03 -1.29
CA ALA A 591 -30.72 -10.00 -1.70
C ALA A 591 -30.32 -8.65 -1.11
N ALA A 592 -30.06 -7.66 -2.00
CA ALA A 592 -29.96 -6.25 -1.66
C ALA A 592 -31.17 -5.81 -0.81
N ALA A 593 -30.96 -4.88 0.11
CA ALA A 593 -32.03 -4.24 0.85
C ALA A 593 -33.14 -3.75 -0.12
N PRO A 594 -34.41 -3.89 0.23
CA PRO A 594 -35.48 -3.49 -0.71
C PRO A 594 -35.45 -1.97 -0.85
N GLY A 595 -34.96 -1.49 -2.02
CA GLY A 595 -34.97 -0.08 -2.42
C GLY A 595 -33.68 0.47 -3.02
N GLY A 596 -32.57 -0.26 -3.00
CA GLY A 596 -31.28 0.19 -3.56
C GLY A 596 -31.06 -0.29 -5.01
N ASP A 597 -30.42 0.55 -5.84
CA ASP A 597 -29.97 0.17 -7.19
C ASP A 597 -28.82 -0.83 -7.10
N ALA A 598 -29.08 -2.11 -7.44
CA ALA A 598 -28.11 -3.20 -7.36
C ALA A 598 -26.85 -2.93 -8.21
N LEU A 599 -26.99 -2.26 -9.36
CA LEU A 599 -25.87 -1.91 -10.22
C LEU A 599 -25.01 -0.82 -9.56
N PHE A 600 -25.63 0.21 -8.99
CA PHE A 600 -24.95 1.26 -8.24
C PHE A 600 -24.08 0.67 -7.12
N GLU A 601 -24.66 -0.21 -6.30
CA GLU A 601 -23.97 -0.82 -5.19
C GLU A 601 -22.84 -1.76 -5.63
N ALA A 602 -23.05 -2.58 -6.65
CA ALA A 602 -22.03 -3.46 -7.18
C ALA A 602 -20.83 -2.70 -7.75
N VAL A 603 -21.06 -1.59 -8.45
CA VAL A 603 -19.99 -0.72 -8.96
C VAL A 603 -19.28 -0.01 -7.81
N ARG A 604 -20.01 0.59 -6.86
CA ARG A 604 -19.44 1.27 -5.70
C ARG A 604 -18.51 0.34 -4.89
N ARG A 605 -18.87 -0.92 -4.78
CA ARG A 605 -18.11 -1.97 -4.07
C ARG A 605 -17.00 -2.61 -4.90
N GLY A 606 -16.88 -2.27 -6.21
CA GLY A 606 -15.89 -2.84 -7.12
C GLY A 606 -16.14 -4.31 -7.50
N LEU A 607 -17.36 -4.80 -7.33
CA LEU A 607 -17.75 -6.20 -7.57
C LEU A 607 -18.06 -6.45 -9.06
N LYS A 608 -17.03 -6.77 -9.84
CA LYS A 608 -17.10 -6.89 -11.33
C LYS A 608 -18.17 -7.85 -11.81
N ALA A 609 -18.26 -9.06 -11.25
CA ALA A 609 -19.23 -10.07 -11.69
C ALA A 609 -20.66 -9.67 -11.35
N GLU A 610 -20.89 -9.12 -10.15
CA GLU A 610 -22.19 -8.63 -9.70
C GLU A 610 -22.62 -7.39 -10.48
N ALA A 611 -21.70 -6.47 -10.80
CA ALA A 611 -21.99 -5.30 -11.62
C ALA A 611 -22.45 -5.69 -13.03
N ARG A 612 -21.80 -6.69 -13.63
CA ARG A 612 -22.23 -7.24 -14.92
C ARG A 612 -23.63 -7.86 -14.83
N ALA A 613 -23.86 -8.73 -13.85
CA ALA A 613 -25.17 -9.39 -13.66
C ALA A 613 -26.29 -8.37 -13.35
N ALA A 614 -26.00 -7.36 -12.53
CA ALA A 614 -26.95 -6.29 -12.21
C ALA A 614 -27.26 -5.41 -13.45
N ALA A 615 -26.27 -5.14 -14.29
CA ALA A 615 -26.48 -4.43 -15.57
C ALA A 615 -27.37 -5.24 -16.52
N ASP A 616 -27.09 -6.55 -16.68
CA ASP A 616 -27.92 -7.44 -17.50
C ASP A 616 -29.37 -7.48 -17.00
N ALA A 617 -29.58 -7.58 -15.69
CA ALA A 617 -30.91 -7.54 -15.09
C ALA A 617 -31.61 -6.19 -15.30
N ALA A 618 -30.93 -5.07 -15.08
CA ALA A 618 -31.47 -3.73 -15.30
C ALA A 618 -31.89 -3.50 -16.77
N LEU A 619 -31.11 -4.01 -17.70
CA LEU A 619 -31.38 -3.91 -19.16
C LEU A 619 -32.58 -4.74 -19.63
N THR A 620 -33.17 -5.57 -18.77
CA THR A 620 -34.46 -6.23 -19.08
C THR A 620 -35.67 -5.33 -18.85
N MET A 621 -35.51 -4.28 -18.01
CA MET A 621 -36.61 -3.43 -17.55
C MET A 621 -36.42 -1.94 -17.88
N ARG A 622 -35.20 -1.52 -18.23
CA ARG A 622 -34.81 -0.12 -18.40
C ARG A 622 -34.04 0.05 -19.71
N GLU A 623 -34.19 1.23 -20.32
CA GLU A 623 -33.40 1.59 -21.50
C GLU A 623 -31.89 1.69 -21.16
N PRO A 624 -30.99 1.27 -22.05
CA PRO A 624 -29.57 1.28 -21.84
C PRO A 624 -29.00 2.63 -21.34
N LEU A 625 -29.43 3.74 -21.92
CA LEU A 625 -29.03 5.09 -21.53
C LEU A 625 -29.52 5.48 -20.12
N ASP A 626 -30.71 5.05 -19.76
CA ASP A 626 -31.25 5.27 -18.43
C ASP A 626 -30.41 4.55 -17.36
N VAL A 627 -30.03 3.29 -17.62
CA VAL A 627 -29.14 2.52 -16.73
C VAL A 627 -27.80 3.22 -16.56
N VAL A 628 -27.19 3.76 -17.62
CA VAL A 628 -25.95 4.52 -17.54
C VAL A 628 -26.12 5.76 -16.66
N ASN A 629 -27.15 6.57 -16.93
CA ASN A 629 -27.31 7.88 -16.30
C ASN A 629 -27.77 7.80 -14.84
N THR A 630 -28.57 6.80 -14.46
CA THR A 630 -29.18 6.74 -13.12
C THR A 630 -28.49 5.74 -12.19
N SER A 631 -27.66 4.81 -12.70
CA SER A 631 -26.98 3.79 -11.91
C SER A 631 -25.47 3.88 -12.03
N LEU A 632 -24.94 3.81 -13.26
CA LEU A 632 -23.50 3.68 -13.48
C LEU A 632 -22.73 4.97 -13.18
N ILE A 633 -23.16 6.10 -13.75
CA ILE A 633 -22.52 7.40 -13.54
C ILE A 633 -22.58 7.83 -12.06
N PRO A 634 -23.75 7.78 -11.37
CA PRO A 634 -23.82 8.10 -9.95
C PRO A 634 -22.92 7.25 -9.06
N ALA A 635 -22.76 5.95 -9.40
CA ALA A 635 -21.84 5.09 -8.66
C ALA A 635 -20.38 5.53 -8.80
N LEU A 636 -19.94 5.86 -10.02
CA LEU A 636 -18.60 6.37 -10.30
C LEU A 636 -18.36 7.74 -9.62
N ASP A 637 -19.37 8.62 -9.65
CA ASP A 637 -19.30 9.92 -8.97
C ASP A 637 -19.15 9.74 -7.46
N ALA A 638 -19.91 8.84 -6.83
CA ALA A 638 -19.81 8.55 -5.39
C ALA A 638 -18.42 8.01 -4.99
N VAL A 639 -17.85 7.13 -5.81
CA VAL A 639 -16.49 6.60 -5.61
C VAL A 639 -15.44 7.70 -5.83
N GLY A 640 -15.60 8.54 -6.84
CA GLY A 640 -14.74 9.70 -7.10
C GLY A 640 -14.73 10.71 -5.96
N ASP A 641 -15.90 11.04 -5.43
CA ASP A 641 -16.06 11.93 -4.27
C ASP A 641 -15.43 11.32 -3.01
N GLY A 642 -15.57 9.99 -2.82
CA GLY A 642 -14.89 9.28 -1.75
C GLY A 642 -13.37 9.35 -1.87
N PHE A 643 -12.83 9.24 -3.08
CA PHE A 643 -11.40 9.39 -3.35
C PHE A 643 -10.91 10.82 -3.06
N GLU A 644 -11.66 11.83 -3.48
CA GLU A 644 -11.32 13.23 -3.17
C GLU A 644 -11.34 13.53 -1.66
N LYS A 645 -12.31 12.96 -0.93
CA LYS A 645 -12.41 13.08 0.54
C LYS A 645 -11.40 12.22 1.29
N GLY A 646 -10.68 11.31 0.61
CA GLY A 646 -9.71 10.38 1.23
C GLY A 646 -10.36 9.22 1.99
N THR A 647 -11.61 8.88 1.70
CA THR A 647 -12.34 7.72 2.25
C THR A 647 -12.30 6.51 1.32
N VAL A 648 -12.00 6.71 0.04
CA VAL A 648 -11.72 5.70 -0.98
C VAL A 648 -10.28 5.88 -1.44
N PHE A 649 -9.55 4.78 -1.66
CA PHE A 649 -8.15 4.81 -2.08
C PHE A 649 -7.99 4.28 -3.50
N LEU A 650 -6.81 4.50 -4.09
CA LEU A 650 -6.54 4.19 -5.49
C LEU A 650 -6.92 2.76 -5.90
N PRO A 651 -6.60 1.68 -5.15
CA PRO A 651 -7.02 0.34 -5.53
C PRO A 651 -8.55 0.19 -5.63
N GLN A 652 -9.28 0.76 -4.69
CA GLN A 652 -10.75 0.72 -4.66
C GLN A 652 -11.37 1.52 -5.82
N LEU A 653 -10.78 2.69 -6.16
CA LEU A 653 -11.18 3.48 -7.31
C LEU A 653 -11.02 2.68 -8.61
N LEU A 654 -9.90 2.00 -8.79
CA LEU A 654 -9.62 1.18 -9.97
C LEU A 654 -10.55 -0.05 -10.06
N GLN A 655 -10.88 -0.68 -8.94
CA GLN A 655 -11.83 -1.79 -8.91
C GLN A 655 -13.25 -1.34 -9.25
N ALA A 656 -13.70 -0.20 -8.73
CA ALA A 656 -14.98 0.38 -9.09
C ALA A 656 -15.03 0.72 -10.59
N ALA A 657 -13.96 1.28 -11.14
CA ALA A 657 -13.84 1.55 -12.59
C ALA A 657 -13.88 0.24 -13.41
N THR A 658 -13.22 -0.83 -12.95
CA THR A 658 -13.24 -2.15 -13.58
C THR A 658 -14.63 -2.80 -13.53
N ALA A 659 -15.33 -2.65 -12.41
CA ALA A 659 -16.72 -3.13 -12.28
C ALA A 659 -17.68 -2.34 -13.19
N ALA A 660 -17.50 -1.02 -13.26
CA ALA A 660 -18.26 -0.16 -14.17
C ALA A 660 -18.01 -0.53 -15.64
N GLN A 661 -16.76 -0.81 -16.01
CA GLN A 661 -16.42 -1.24 -17.36
C GLN A 661 -17.11 -2.57 -17.72
N ALA A 662 -17.13 -3.55 -16.81
CA ALA A 662 -17.81 -4.82 -17.04
C ALA A 662 -19.35 -4.64 -17.24
N ALA A 663 -19.96 -3.74 -16.47
CA ALA A 663 -21.36 -3.37 -16.65
C ALA A 663 -21.59 -2.64 -17.99
N PHE A 664 -20.70 -1.72 -18.35
CA PHE A 664 -20.78 -0.97 -19.60
C PHE A 664 -20.63 -1.85 -20.84
N GLU A 665 -19.81 -2.92 -20.80
CA GLU A 665 -19.73 -3.90 -21.90
C GLU A 665 -21.06 -4.61 -22.13
N SER A 666 -21.80 -4.99 -21.09
CA SER A 666 -23.16 -5.54 -21.21
C SER A 666 -24.13 -4.52 -21.82
N ILE A 667 -24.07 -3.27 -21.35
CA ILE A 667 -24.91 -2.18 -21.89
C ILE A 667 -24.61 -1.94 -23.39
N LYS A 668 -23.33 -1.88 -23.75
CA LYS A 668 -22.86 -1.69 -25.12
C LYS A 668 -23.28 -2.84 -26.05
N ALA A 669 -23.18 -4.09 -25.58
CA ALA A 669 -23.67 -5.25 -26.32
C ALA A 669 -25.18 -5.18 -26.61
N LYS A 670 -26.00 -4.71 -25.65
CA LYS A 670 -27.44 -4.52 -25.80
C LYS A 670 -27.76 -3.41 -26.78
N ILE A 671 -27.04 -2.28 -26.74
CA ILE A 671 -27.18 -1.16 -27.68
C ILE A 671 -26.82 -1.62 -29.09
N ALA A 672 -25.70 -2.35 -29.27
CA ALA A 672 -25.33 -2.89 -30.59
C ALA A 672 -26.39 -3.84 -31.16
N ALA A 673 -27.01 -4.65 -30.31
CA ALA A 673 -28.08 -5.56 -30.70
C ALA A 673 -29.40 -4.83 -31.07
N SER A 674 -29.62 -3.62 -30.54
CA SER A 674 -30.83 -2.79 -30.86
C SER A 674 -30.67 -1.94 -32.10
N GLY A 675 -29.53 -1.94 -32.79
CA GLY A 675 -29.30 -1.19 -34.03
C GLY A 675 -29.16 0.34 -33.84
N GLN A 676 -29.12 0.83 -32.61
CA GLN A 676 -28.84 2.23 -32.27
C GLN A 676 -27.34 2.43 -32.12
N ALA A 677 -26.69 3.07 -33.09
CA ALA A 677 -25.27 3.46 -32.93
C ALA A 677 -25.15 4.60 -31.92
N GLN A 678 -24.50 4.38 -30.80
CA GLN A 678 -24.08 5.47 -29.89
C GLN A 678 -22.83 6.15 -30.45
N GLY A 679 -22.92 7.47 -30.70
CA GLY A 679 -21.73 8.31 -30.85
C GLY A 679 -20.97 8.44 -29.52
N SER A 680 -19.63 8.35 -29.56
CA SER A 680 -18.78 8.75 -28.45
C SER A 680 -19.18 10.15 -27.96
N LYS A 681 -19.17 10.40 -26.65
CA LYS A 681 -19.38 11.74 -26.05
C LYS A 681 -18.36 12.77 -26.53
N GLY A 682 -17.21 12.30 -27.01
CA GLY A 682 -16.14 13.13 -27.58
C GLY A 682 -14.83 12.38 -27.59
N LYS A 683 -13.91 12.85 -28.44
CA LYS A 683 -12.54 12.28 -28.51
C LYS A 683 -11.59 13.09 -27.65
N ILE A 684 -10.74 12.39 -26.89
CA ILE A 684 -9.72 12.96 -26.02
C ILE A 684 -8.39 12.31 -26.37
N VAL A 685 -7.32 13.10 -26.53
CA VAL A 685 -5.95 12.60 -26.69
C VAL A 685 -5.23 12.78 -25.35
N ILE A 686 -4.56 11.74 -24.87
CA ILE A 686 -3.73 11.83 -23.65
C ILE A 686 -2.32 11.35 -23.91
N ALA A 687 -1.34 11.98 -23.24
CA ALA A 687 0.07 11.64 -23.36
C ALA A 687 0.85 11.98 -22.09
N THR A 688 1.87 11.18 -21.78
CA THR A 688 2.97 11.61 -20.90
C THR A 688 4.03 12.26 -21.76
N VAL A 689 4.45 13.47 -21.42
CA VAL A 689 5.30 14.31 -22.25
C VAL A 689 6.69 13.73 -22.44
N LYS A 690 7.41 14.20 -23.47
CA LYS A 690 8.76 13.76 -23.83
C LYS A 690 9.72 13.82 -22.62
N GLY A 691 10.51 12.77 -22.46
CA GLY A 691 11.46 12.63 -21.36
C GLY A 691 10.84 12.13 -20.05
N ASP A 692 9.51 12.07 -19.95
CA ASP A 692 8.84 11.52 -18.77
C ASP A 692 8.31 10.10 -19.03
N VAL A 693 8.70 9.17 -18.16
CA VAL A 693 8.34 7.75 -18.28
C VAL A 693 7.25 7.36 -17.26
N HIS A 694 6.82 8.30 -16.42
CA HIS A 694 5.83 8.06 -15.38
C HIS A 694 4.42 8.26 -15.94
N ASP A 695 3.71 7.18 -16.16
CA ASP A 695 2.38 7.21 -16.80
C ASP A 695 1.22 6.80 -15.88
N ILE A 696 1.48 6.58 -14.61
CA ILE A 696 0.49 6.11 -13.63
C ILE A 696 -0.72 7.03 -13.56
N GLY A 697 -0.49 8.34 -13.34
CA GLY A 697 -1.57 9.34 -13.26
C GLY A 697 -2.37 9.41 -14.56
N LYS A 698 -1.68 9.38 -15.71
CA LYS A 698 -2.31 9.38 -17.03
C LYS A 698 -3.20 8.14 -17.25
N ASN A 699 -2.72 6.95 -16.84
CA ASN A 699 -3.48 5.72 -17.03
C ASN A 699 -4.75 5.70 -16.18
N ILE A 700 -4.72 6.27 -14.97
CA ILE A 700 -5.91 6.44 -14.14
C ILE A 700 -6.92 7.37 -14.84
N VAL A 701 -6.45 8.52 -15.33
CA VAL A 701 -7.29 9.48 -16.08
C VAL A 701 -7.91 8.80 -17.29
N ARG A 702 -7.14 8.00 -18.05
CA ARG A 702 -7.66 7.23 -19.18
C ARG A 702 -8.82 6.34 -18.77
N VAL A 703 -8.61 5.46 -17.79
CA VAL A 703 -9.63 4.50 -17.36
C VAL A 703 -10.91 5.21 -16.92
N ILE A 704 -10.78 6.31 -16.19
CA ILE A 704 -11.96 7.08 -15.75
C ILE A 704 -12.69 7.72 -16.94
N LEU A 705 -11.98 8.39 -17.84
CA LEU A 705 -12.58 9.03 -19.02
C LEU A 705 -13.29 8.02 -19.95
N GLU A 706 -12.67 6.85 -20.19
CA GLU A 706 -13.28 5.76 -20.97
C GLU A 706 -14.58 5.27 -20.30
N ASN A 707 -14.61 5.14 -18.95
CA ASN A 707 -15.81 4.74 -18.22
C ASN A 707 -16.93 5.80 -18.23
N TYR A 708 -16.59 7.08 -18.44
CA TYR A 708 -17.58 8.13 -18.64
C TYR A 708 -18.09 8.21 -20.10
N GLY A 709 -17.61 7.34 -21.00
CA GLY A 709 -18.08 7.20 -22.37
C GLY A 709 -17.33 8.05 -23.40
N TYR A 710 -16.14 8.55 -23.08
CA TYR A 710 -15.26 9.25 -24.03
C TYR A 710 -14.40 8.26 -24.81
N ASP A 711 -14.07 8.62 -26.06
CA ASP A 711 -13.11 7.88 -26.90
C ASP A 711 -11.70 8.44 -26.64
N VAL A 712 -10.90 7.71 -25.84
CA VAL A 712 -9.59 8.17 -25.38
C VAL A 712 -8.49 7.53 -26.21
N LEU A 713 -7.74 8.36 -26.97
CA LEU A 713 -6.52 7.95 -27.64
C LEU A 713 -5.33 8.20 -26.71
N ASP A 714 -4.80 7.13 -26.12
CA ASP A 714 -3.59 7.17 -25.30
C ASP A 714 -2.35 7.00 -26.18
N LEU A 715 -1.50 8.01 -26.22
CA LEU A 715 -0.24 7.97 -26.99
C LEU A 715 0.92 7.32 -26.23
N GLY A 716 0.71 6.96 -24.96
CA GLY A 716 1.73 6.35 -24.11
C GLY A 716 2.58 7.39 -23.37
N ARG A 717 3.83 7.01 -23.11
CA ARG A 717 4.84 7.79 -22.37
C ARG A 717 5.96 8.25 -23.29
N ASP A 718 6.75 9.24 -22.85
CA ASP A 718 7.88 9.81 -23.61
C ASP A 718 7.45 10.29 -25.02
N VAL A 719 6.32 11.01 -25.08
CA VAL A 719 5.68 11.38 -26.34
C VAL A 719 6.20 12.74 -26.82
N ALA A 720 6.80 12.75 -28.03
CA ALA A 720 7.26 13.96 -28.66
C ALA A 720 6.08 14.91 -29.03
N PRO A 721 6.28 16.25 -28.96
CA PRO A 721 5.25 17.24 -29.28
C PRO A 721 4.59 17.02 -30.64
N GLU A 722 5.36 16.70 -31.67
CA GLU A 722 4.89 16.48 -33.05
C GLU A 722 3.90 15.33 -33.14
N ARG A 723 4.09 14.29 -32.32
CA ARG A 723 3.22 13.12 -32.28
C ARG A 723 1.86 13.45 -31.65
N VAL A 724 1.85 14.33 -30.64
CA VAL A 724 0.59 14.83 -30.03
C VAL A 724 -0.16 15.69 -31.04
N VAL A 725 0.53 16.61 -31.72
CA VAL A 725 -0.06 17.47 -32.78
C VAL A 725 -0.68 16.62 -33.90
N GLU A 726 0.02 15.60 -34.36
CA GLU A 726 -0.47 14.72 -35.43
C GLU A 726 -1.68 13.91 -34.98
N ALA A 727 -1.67 13.38 -33.75
CA ALA A 727 -2.80 12.66 -33.18
C ALA A 727 -4.06 13.54 -33.05
N VAL A 728 -3.92 14.80 -32.62
CA VAL A 728 -5.04 15.74 -32.56
C VAL A 728 -5.57 16.07 -33.96
N ARG A 729 -4.68 16.26 -34.93
CA ARG A 729 -5.07 16.51 -36.35
C ARG A 729 -5.83 15.34 -36.93
N GLN A 730 -5.40 14.11 -36.71
CA GLN A 730 -6.03 12.88 -37.21
C GLN A 730 -7.38 12.60 -36.54
N THR A 731 -7.46 12.80 -35.21
CA THR A 731 -8.68 12.46 -34.45
C THR A 731 -9.72 13.57 -34.41
N GLY A 732 -9.31 14.83 -34.61
CA GLY A 732 -10.13 16.01 -34.36
C GLY A 732 -10.51 16.19 -32.88
N ALA A 733 -9.70 15.66 -31.95
CA ALA A 733 -9.96 15.74 -30.52
C ALA A 733 -10.03 17.19 -30.05
N LYS A 734 -11.07 17.51 -29.25
CA LYS A 734 -11.29 18.85 -28.69
C LYS A 734 -10.64 19.04 -27.31
N LEU A 735 -10.16 17.96 -26.68
CA LEU A 735 -9.47 17.99 -25.40
C LEU A 735 -8.20 17.14 -25.48
N VAL A 736 -7.10 17.70 -24.99
CA VAL A 736 -5.79 17.05 -24.87
C VAL A 736 -5.39 17.03 -23.42
N GLY A 737 -5.00 15.87 -22.88
CA GLY A 737 -4.47 15.71 -21.53
C GLY A 737 -2.99 15.44 -21.56
N LEU A 738 -2.18 16.27 -20.89
CA LEU A 738 -0.73 16.08 -20.77
C LEU A 738 -0.36 15.82 -19.31
N SER A 739 0.52 14.83 -19.09
CA SER A 739 1.00 14.43 -17.78
C SER A 739 2.51 14.57 -17.68
N ALA A 740 3.02 15.08 -16.54
CA ALA A 740 4.42 15.08 -16.15
C ALA A 740 4.57 14.88 -14.64
N LEU A 741 5.49 14.01 -14.24
CA LEU A 741 5.78 13.74 -12.82
C LEU A 741 7.09 14.37 -12.35
N MET A 742 8.00 14.71 -13.28
CA MET A 742 9.30 15.29 -12.96
C MET A 742 9.34 16.77 -13.34
N THR A 743 9.93 17.60 -12.49
CA THR A 743 10.15 19.03 -12.78
C THR A 743 10.99 19.25 -14.03
N THR A 744 11.91 18.34 -14.31
CA THR A 744 12.79 18.34 -15.49
C THR A 744 12.07 18.13 -16.82
N THR A 745 10.88 17.55 -16.80
CA THR A 745 10.10 17.24 -18.02
C THR A 745 8.97 18.23 -18.29
N VAL A 746 8.67 19.11 -17.34
CA VAL A 746 7.63 20.16 -17.50
C VAL A 746 7.94 21.13 -18.64
N PRO A 747 9.19 21.51 -18.97
CA PRO A 747 9.48 22.29 -20.18
C PRO A 747 9.02 21.63 -21.48
N ASN A 748 9.03 20.29 -21.56
CA ASN A 748 8.51 19.55 -22.70
C ASN A 748 6.96 19.58 -22.77
N MET A 749 6.29 19.77 -21.63
CA MET A 749 4.85 20.02 -21.57
C MET A 749 4.52 21.37 -22.20
N GLN A 750 5.28 22.41 -21.84
CA GLN A 750 5.17 23.74 -22.45
C GLN A 750 5.44 23.67 -23.97
N ALA A 751 6.50 23.03 -24.40
CA ALA A 751 6.81 22.85 -25.82
C ALA A 751 5.67 22.15 -26.59
N THR A 752 5.01 21.18 -25.95
CA THR A 752 3.85 20.47 -26.54
C THR A 752 2.64 21.40 -26.68
N ILE A 753 2.37 22.24 -25.68
CA ILE A 753 1.30 23.24 -25.73
C ILE A 753 1.56 24.26 -26.83
N GLU A 754 2.80 24.78 -26.90
CA GLU A 754 3.23 25.74 -27.94
C GLU A 754 3.11 25.15 -29.34
N ALA A 755 3.48 23.86 -29.52
CA ALA A 755 3.35 23.15 -30.80
C ALA A 755 1.87 22.98 -31.21
N LEU A 756 0.95 22.67 -30.29
CA LEU A 756 -0.48 22.60 -30.54
C LEU A 756 -1.06 23.97 -30.97
N HIS A 757 -0.66 25.05 -30.28
CA HIS A 757 -1.08 26.41 -30.63
C HIS A 757 -0.51 26.84 -31.99
N ALA A 758 0.77 26.60 -32.25
CA ALA A 758 1.42 26.90 -33.53
C ALA A 758 0.81 26.15 -34.72
N ALA A 759 0.28 24.94 -34.49
CA ALA A 759 -0.41 24.15 -35.49
C ALA A 759 -1.84 24.67 -35.80
N GLY A 760 -2.35 25.66 -35.07
CA GLY A 760 -3.67 26.24 -35.21
C GLY A 760 -4.83 25.27 -34.95
N LEU A 761 -4.63 24.28 -34.07
CA LEU A 761 -5.61 23.26 -33.76
C LEU A 761 -6.63 23.78 -32.73
N ASP A 762 -7.92 23.58 -33.03
CA ASP A 762 -9.00 23.95 -32.12
C ASP A 762 -9.22 22.87 -31.06
N CYS A 763 -8.31 22.83 -30.06
CA CYS A 763 -8.39 21.95 -28.92
C CYS A 763 -8.03 22.68 -27.62
N LYS A 764 -8.57 22.20 -26.49
CA LYS A 764 -8.23 22.66 -25.15
C LYS A 764 -7.20 21.72 -24.52
N VAL A 765 -6.26 22.27 -23.77
CA VAL A 765 -5.22 21.50 -23.12
C VAL A 765 -5.43 21.49 -21.61
N MET A 766 -5.62 20.31 -21.03
CA MET A 766 -5.56 20.08 -19.60
C MET A 766 -4.22 19.46 -19.22
N VAL A 767 -3.66 19.89 -18.10
CA VAL A 767 -2.39 19.37 -17.58
C VAL A 767 -2.58 18.83 -16.17
N GLY A 768 -1.85 17.74 -15.85
CA GLY A 768 -1.84 17.12 -14.54
C GLY A 768 -0.48 16.52 -14.22
N GLY A 769 -0.24 16.28 -12.94
CA GLY A 769 1.00 15.67 -12.43
C GLY A 769 1.41 16.25 -11.08
N ALA A 770 2.13 15.44 -10.27
CA ALA A 770 2.46 15.77 -8.88
C ALA A 770 3.35 17.02 -8.71
N VAL A 771 4.08 17.40 -9.76
CA VAL A 771 4.97 18.58 -9.75
C VAL A 771 4.31 19.85 -10.24
N LEU A 772 3.04 19.80 -10.64
CA LEU A 772 2.32 20.94 -11.21
C LEU A 772 1.47 21.65 -10.15
N THR A 773 1.43 22.96 -10.28
CA THR A 773 0.50 23.83 -9.53
C THR A 773 -0.43 24.56 -10.50
N PRO A 774 -1.59 25.08 -10.03
CA PRO A 774 -2.47 25.87 -10.88
C PRO A 774 -1.77 27.09 -11.52
N ASP A 775 -0.85 27.72 -10.77
CA ASP A 775 -0.11 28.90 -11.25
C ASP A 775 0.91 28.52 -12.32
N TYR A 776 1.61 27.40 -12.11
CA TYR A 776 2.57 26.87 -13.09
C TYR A 776 1.87 26.45 -14.38
N ALA A 777 0.73 25.77 -14.29
CA ALA A 777 -0.08 25.36 -15.46
C ALA A 777 -0.49 26.58 -16.30
N ARG A 778 -0.88 27.69 -15.66
CA ARG A 778 -1.16 28.96 -16.37
C ARG A 778 0.07 29.54 -17.05
N ASN A 779 1.23 29.50 -16.39
CA ASN A 779 2.48 30.07 -16.93
C ASN A 779 2.97 29.33 -18.18
N ILE A 780 2.76 28.01 -18.27
CA ILE A 780 3.10 27.21 -19.47
C ILE A 780 2.03 27.26 -20.57
N GLY A 781 0.97 28.04 -20.39
CA GLY A 781 -0.07 28.24 -21.38
C GLY A 781 -1.13 27.15 -21.45
N ALA A 782 -1.28 26.31 -20.44
CA ALA A 782 -2.34 25.31 -20.37
C ALA A 782 -3.71 25.97 -20.12
N ASP A 783 -4.76 25.48 -20.80
CA ASP A 783 -6.12 25.98 -20.58
C ASP A 783 -6.67 25.60 -19.21
N TYR A 784 -6.29 24.40 -18.71
CA TYR A 784 -6.81 23.86 -17.46
C TYR A 784 -5.77 23.05 -16.69
N TYR A 785 -5.80 23.18 -15.36
CA TYR A 785 -5.10 22.32 -14.43
C TYR A 785 -6.06 21.33 -13.78
N CYS A 786 -5.73 20.06 -13.81
CA CYS A 786 -6.47 18.99 -13.14
C CYS A 786 -5.61 18.37 -12.06
N LYS A 787 -5.99 18.58 -10.79
CA LYS A 787 -5.24 18.08 -9.62
C LYS A 787 -5.26 16.55 -9.52
N ASP A 788 -6.31 15.92 -10.08
CA ASP A 788 -6.54 14.48 -10.02
C ASP A 788 -7.42 14.01 -11.20
N ALA A 789 -7.67 12.72 -11.24
CA ALA A 789 -8.42 12.10 -12.32
C ALA A 789 -9.92 12.44 -12.29
N LYS A 790 -10.49 12.70 -11.11
CA LYS A 790 -11.87 13.20 -10.98
C LYS A 790 -12.00 14.60 -11.59
N ALA A 791 -11.08 15.50 -11.28
CA ALA A 791 -11.06 16.84 -11.87
C ALA A 791 -10.96 16.80 -13.41
N SER A 792 -10.20 15.84 -13.96
CA SER A 792 -10.10 15.60 -15.41
C SER A 792 -11.44 15.16 -16.02
N ALA A 793 -12.18 14.27 -15.34
CA ALA A 793 -13.48 13.81 -15.79
C ALA A 793 -14.56 14.92 -15.72
N ASP A 794 -14.56 15.69 -14.63
CA ASP A 794 -15.49 16.82 -14.47
C ASP A 794 -15.23 17.93 -15.51
N LEU A 795 -13.95 18.14 -15.84
CA LEU A 795 -13.58 19.04 -16.94
C LEU A 795 -14.09 18.53 -18.29
N ALA A 796 -13.89 17.24 -18.59
CA ALA A 796 -14.35 16.63 -19.84
C ALA A 796 -15.88 16.72 -19.98
N LYS A 797 -16.64 16.46 -18.89
CA LYS A 797 -18.10 16.65 -18.85
C LYS A 797 -18.51 18.10 -19.18
N ARG A 798 -17.78 19.07 -18.64
CA ARG A 798 -18.09 20.50 -18.87
C ARG A 798 -17.81 20.95 -20.30
N LEU A 799 -16.79 20.37 -20.96
CA LEU A 799 -16.34 20.80 -22.29
C LEU A 799 -16.97 19.99 -23.44
N LEU A 800 -17.23 18.71 -23.20
CA LEU A 800 -17.64 17.78 -24.25
C LEU A 800 -19.07 17.23 -24.05
N GLY A 801 -19.64 17.36 -22.85
CA GLY A 801 -21.02 16.94 -22.54
C GLY A 801 -21.12 15.59 -21.83
#